data_46423996a6e1995224cc60e7a6b48b5e
#
_entry.id   46423996a6e1995224cc60e7a6b48b5e
#
_cell.length_a   1.000
_cell.length_b   1.000
_cell.length_c   1.000
_cell.angle_alpha   90.00
_cell.angle_beta   90.00
_cell.angle_gamma   90.00
#
_symmetry.space_group_name_H-M   'P 1'
#
loop_
_entity.id
_entity.type
_entity.pdbx_description
1 polymer ?
#
loop_
_entity_poly.entity_id
_entity_poly.type
_entity_poly.pdbx_seq_one_letter_code
_entity_poly.pdbx_strand_id
1 'polypeptide(L)'
;VHNRLVAGIDLGSTGVKVLVADEQGVELLIRQRPTPWRDGPSGTTDMLATDLLATVRDLLDDVAQSLPEATGHPDARVAAVAVSGMGESGFLVDAHGTVVAPAFAWFDPRGAAQVDALPAGLRAEFAGRTGLPWGVQVSVAKIAHLRDAGLDLRGLRWCNLPELVVASLGGELVAELSLTSRTGLLDQDTGQPWPDVLDHLGVDTTFVPRLVEAGSQLGLATAAWLPPAFDGAALTVAGHDHLVSAVAGGAIPGDRYHVSMGTAEVLLRVVDSPLSFEARDRLGAELINCVRHVVPGQHVLVAGVKTGLLMRRALRLFGIGDLAGRTRLDEEVVALGGRPSVADGGIEVRGARNDDGVLQLTVRADGASPAEVFLAVLRHGNDEIRRLVEVMDREVPPARSTLLTGGWAGMESVRQARANVLPDLTVSRRSQDTAYGAAVLAARLLDDAARRPGPNHARRQETTMNELSTLERRGMAAICTPAGNMLIVAADQRNGMKAVMHSPDGPGAISTGELADAKDDLVRYLGNHAPAILLDPEVALPQVIDDGTLTRDTALVVGMDASGFESVDGLQYTRLVPGVTPRTVRDLGGDVAKMLWYVRPDRQGPGSRVADEMRDLIGACAQEGLLLIVELLTYRLDDETPEQYAAAFPTLVADAAALAVACGAKVLKLPYPGSADACAAVTKAAEGVPWAVLSAGVDHATFIEQVTTAVTNGASGAMAGRSLWKDSLAMSHEDRRALLTDRALPRLHELAAAVDGTAAA
;
A
#
# COMPACT_ATOMS: atom_id res chain seq x y z
N VAL A 1 0.28 -29.65 7.04
CA VAL A 1 0.16 -28.20 6.84
C VAL A 1 -0.86 -28.02 5.75
N HIS A 2 -2.06 -27.55 6.08
CA HIS A 2 -3.08 -27.26 5.06
C HIS A 2 -2.72 -25.90 4.46
N ASN A 3 -2.32 -25.88 3.19
CA ASN A 3 -2.17 -24.63 2.44
C ASN A 3 -3.51 -23.89 2.48
N ARG A 4 -3.50 -22.63 2.94
CA ARG A 4 -4.69 -21.78 2.95
C ARG A 4 -4.99 -21.35 1.52
N LEU A 5 -6.22 -21.54 1.06
CA LEU A 5 -6.64 -21.11 -0.26
C LEU A 5 -7.25 -19.72 -0.20
N VAL A 6 -7.00 -18.92 -1.22
CA VAL A 6 -7.56 -17.58 -1.37
C VAL A 6 -8.24 -17.44 -2.72
N ALA A 7 -9.32 -16.67 -2.80
CA ALA A 7 -10.03 -16.43 -4.05
C ALA A 7 -10.04 -14.93 -4.40
N GLY A 8 -9.72 -14.63 -5.64
CA GLY A 8 -9.90 -13.32 -6.26
C GLY A 8 -11.03 -13.34 -7.26
N ILE A 9 -12.01 -12.46 -7.09
CA ILE A 9 -13.13 -12.25 -8.02
C ILE A 9 -12.86 -10.98 -8.81
N ASP A 10 -12.94 -11.06 -10.14
CA ASP A 10 -12.79 -9.93 -11.07
C ASP A 10 -14.12 -9.70 -11.80
N LEU A 11 -14.76 -8.56 -11.54
CA LEU A 11 -15.99 -8.12 -12.23
C LEU A 11 -15.62 -7.21 -13.42
N GLY A 12 -15.03 -7.81 -14.45
CA GLY A 12 -14.59 -7.08 -15.64
C GLY A 12 -15.73 -6.76 -16.60
N SER A 13 -15.53 -5.79 -17.49
CA SER A 13 -16.56 -5.33 -18.45
C SER A 13 -16.98 -6.39 -19.49
N THR A 14 -16.14 -7.39 -19.77
CA THR A 14 -16.43 -8.46 -20.74
C THR A 14 -16.66 -9.81 -20.09
N GLY A 15 -16.23 -10.01 -18.85
CA GLY A 15 -16.39 -11.28 -18.16
C GLY A 15 -16.11 -11.17 -16.68
N VAL A 16 -16.88 -11.94 -15.91
CA VAL A 16 -16.68 -12.18 -14.48
C VAL A 16 -15.80 -13.40 -14.31
N LYS A 17 -14.79 -13.31 -13.45
CA LYS A 17 -13.82 -14.39 -13.24
C LYS A 17 -13.61 -14.65 -11.76
N VAL A 18 -13.36 -15.90 -11.43
CA VAL A 18 -12.91 -16.32 -10.10
C VAL A 18 -11.63 -17.13 -10.25
N LEU A 19 -10.58 -16.67 -9.59
CA LEU A 19 -9.29 -17.35 -9.51
C LEU A 19 -9.06 -17.80 -8.09
N VAL A 20 -8.62 -19.05 -7.91
CA VAL A 20 -8.17 -19.58 -6.62
C VAL A 20 -6.67 -19.83 -6.68
N ALA A 21 -5.96 -19.34 -5.67
CA ALA A 21 -4.53 -19.57 -5.47
C ALA A 21 -4.29 -20.07 -4.04
N ASP A 22 -3.11 -20.67 -3.83
CA ASP A 22 -2.62 -20.93 -2.49
C ASP A 22 -1.97 -19.68 -1.85
N GLU A 23 -1.62 -19.77 -0.60
CA GLU A 23 -0.97 -18.66 0.13
C GLU A 23 0.43 -18.31 -0.38
N GLN A 24 1.07 -19.17 -1.18
CA GLN A 24 2.33 -18.91 -1.88
C GLN A 24 2.11 -18.24 -3.24
N GLY A 25 0.86 -18.00 -3.63
CA GLY A 25 0.50 -17.37 -4.90
C GLY A 25 0.53 -18.30 -6.11
N VAL A 26 0.48 -19.63 -5.91
CA VAL A 26 0.35 -20.60 -7.00
C VAL A 26 -1.11 -20.62 -7.46
N GLU A 27 -1.36 -20.32 -8.73
CA GLU A 27 -2.69 -20.38 -9.34
C GLU A 27 -3.14 -21.84 -9.49
N LEU A 28 -4.27 -22.19 -8.86
CA LEU A 28 -4.80 -23.56 -8.84
C LEU A 28 -6.00 -23.73 -9.78
N LEU A 29 -6.85 -22.73 -9.87
CA LEU A 29 -8.13 -22.83 -10.56
C LEU A 29 -8.59 -21.46 -11.07
N ILE A 30 -9.11 -21.41 -12.30
CA ILE A 30 -9.77 -20.24 -12.86
C ILE A 30 -11.11 -20.66 -13.46
N ARG A 31 -12.16 -19.89 -13.19
CA ARG A 31 -13.48 -20.00 -13.83
C ARG A 31 -13.94 -18.64 -14.32
N GLN A 32 -14.66 -18.61 -15.43
CA GLN A 32 -15.15 -17.36 -16.00
C GLN A 32 -16.53 -17.53 -16.64
N ARG A 33 -17.31 -16.44 -16.65
CA ARG A 33 -18.60 -16.27 -17.35
C ARG A 33 -18.62 -14.92 -18.04
N PRO A 34 -19.39 -14.72 -19.11
CA PRO A 34 -19.66 -13.39 -19.64
C PRO A 34 -20.27 -12.48 -18.57
N THR A 35 -19.94 -11.20 -18.59
CA THR A 35 -20.60 -10.20 -17.76
C THR A 35 -22.07 -10.07 -18.24
N PRO A 36 -23.05 -10.12 -17.34
CA PRO A 36 -24.46 -10.22 -17.71
C PRO A 36 -25.07 -8.87 -18.11
N TRP A 37 -24.43 -8.18 -19.06
CA TRP A 37 -24.94 -6.95 -19.65
C TRP A 37 -26.21 -7.22 -20.48
N ARG A 38 -27.11 -6.26 -20.44
CA ARG A 38 -28.30 -6.23 -21.28
C ARG A 38 -28.19 -5.03 -22.21
N ASP A 39 -28.12 -5.31 -23.49
CA ASP A 39 -28.13 -4.28 -24.54
C ASP A 39 -29.55 -3.78 -24.77
N GLY A 40 -29.69 -2.45 -24.85
CA GLY A 40 -30.93 -1.76 -25.12
C GLY A 40 -30.87 -0.89 -26.38
N PRO A 41 -31.93 -0.14 -26.67
CA PRO A 41 -32.00 0.73 -27.84
C PRO A 41 -30.95 1.84 -27.76
N SER A 42 -30.49 2.32 -28.91
CA SER A 42 -29.57 3.47 -29.03
C SER A 42 -28.20 3.26 -28.31
N GLY A 43 -27.77 2.00 -28.17
CA GLY A 43 -26.46 1.65 -27.54
C GLY A 43 -26.45 1.71 -26.02
N THR A 44 -27.66 1.76 -25.39
CA THR A 44 -27.74 1.65 -23.93
C THR A 44 -27.39 0.26 -23.47
N THR A 45 -26.70 0.17 -22.34
CA THR A 45 -26.22 -1.09 -21.77
C THR A 45 -26.34 -1.01 -20.24
N ASP A 46 -27.07 -1.94 -19.66
CA ASP A 46 -27.25 -2.00 -18.21
C ASP A 46 -27.24 -3.44 -17.67
N MET A 47 -27.27 -3.58 -16.36
CA MET A 47 -27.20 -4.86 -15.67
C MET A 47 -28.12 -4.85 -14.45
N LEU A 48 -28.89 -5.93 -14.25
CA LEU A 48 -29.60 -6.15 -13.01
C LEU A 48 -28.67 -6.74 -11.94
N ALA A 49 -28.86 -6.34 -10.70
CA ALA A 49 -28.13 -6.91 -9.57
C ALA A 49 -28.39 -8.43 -9.44
N THR A 50 -29.62 -8.88 -9.72
CA THR A 50 -29.97 -10.31 -9.71
C THR A 50 -29.15 -11.12 -10.70
N ASP A 51 -28.88 -10.58 -11.89
CA ASP A 51 -28.15 -11.28 -12.94
C ASP A 51 -26.64 -11.36 -12.61
N LEU A 52 -26.08 -10.25 -12.05
CA LEU A 52 -24.70 -10.22 -11.54
C LEU A 52 -24.52 -11.25 -10.42
N LEU A 53 -25.39 -11.21 -9.40
CA LEU A 53 -25.27 -12.09 -8.25
C LEU A 53 -25.52 -13.57 -8.61
N ALA A 54 -26.40 -13.86 -9.58
CA ALA A 54 -26.56 -15.21 -10.15
C ALA A 54 -25.27 -15.67 -10.84
N THR A 55 -24.64 -14.81 -11.66
CA THR A 55 -23.38 -15.11 -12.34
C THR A 55 -22.25 -15.42 -11.33
N VAL A 56 -22.15 -14.63 -10.25
CA VAL A 56 -21.17 -14.86 -9.18
C VAL A 56 -21.44 -16.18 -8.47
N ARG A 57 -22.71 -16.47 -8.14
CA ARG A 57 -23.11 -17.73 -7.50
C ARG A 57 -22.72 -18.94 -8.34
N ASP A 58 -23.09 -18.94 -9.64
CA ASP A 58 -22.76 -20.03 -10.55
C ASP A 58 -21.24 -20.27 -10.65
N LEU A 59 -20.44 -19.19 -10.63
CA LEU A 59 -18.97 -19.28 -10.63
C LEU A 59 -18.43 -19.87 -9.32
N LEU A 60 -18.98 -19.47 -8.18
CA LEU A 60 -18.54 -20.02 -6.88
C LEU A 60 -18.93 -21.48 -6.74
N ASP A 61 -20.09 -21.90 -7.27
CA ASP A 61 -20.52 -23.31 -7.32
C ASP A 61 -19.56 -24.12 -8.22
N ASP A 62 -19.22 -23.63 -9.42
CA ASP A 62 -18.24 -24.27 -10.31
C ASP A 62 -16.87 -24.41 -9.67
N VAL A 63 -16.41 -23.38 -8.98
CA VAL A 63 -15.13 -23.40 -8.25
C VAL A 63 -15.20 -24.44 -7.13
N ALA A 64 -16.22 -24.42 -6.28
CA ALA A 64 -16.37 -25.36 -5.17
C ALA A 64 -16.38 -26.81 -5.63
N GLN A 65 -17.05 -27.13 -6.75
CA GLN A 65 -17.06 -28.46 -7.35
C GLN A 65 -15.69 -28.91 -7.86
N SER A 66 -14.86 -27.95 -8.30
CA SER A 66 -13.55 -28.25 -8.91
C SER A 66 -12.39 -28.23 -7.91
N LEU A 67 -12.57 -27.64 -6.72
CA LEU A 67 -11.53 -27.52 -5.69
C LEU A 67 -10.94 -28.86 -5.23
N PRO A 68 -11.72 -29.93 -4.99
CA PRO A 68 -11.17 -31.22 -4.58
C PRO A 68 -10.16 -31.80 -5.59
N GLU A 69 -10.45 -31.69 -6.87
CA GLU A 69 -9.56 -32.17 -7.93
C GLU A 69 -8.31 -31.27 -8.07
N ALA A 70 -8.51 -29.95 -8.06
CA ALA A 70 -7.43 -28.98 -8.23
C ALA A 70 -6.41 -29.01 -7.07
N THR A 71 -6.87 -29.33 -5.87
CA THR A 71 -6.03 -29.33 -4.65
C THR A 71 -5.58 -30.72 -4.22
N GLY A 72 -6.23 -31.77 -4.69
CA GLY A 72 -6.08 -33.15 -4.17
C GLY A 72 -6.70 -33.36 -2.78
N HIS A 73 -7.49 -32.42 -2.28
CA HIS A 73 -8.11 -32.46 -0.93
C HIS A 73 -9.63 -32.38 -1.02
N PRO A 74 -10.39 -33.40 -0.56
CA PRO A 74 -11.85 -33.42 -0.68
C PRO A 74 -12.56 -32.32 0.12
N ASP A 75 -11.95 -31.86 1.21
CA ASP A 75 -12.50 -30.83 2.12
C ASP A 75 -11.80 -29.47 1.95
N ALA A 76 -11.26 -29.17 0.75
CA ALA A 76 -10.59 -27.91 0.49
C ALA A 76 -11.53 -26.72 0.73
N ARG A 77 -11.04 -25.69 1.44
CA ARG A 77 -11.79 -24.48 1.76
C ARG A 77 -11.01 -23.22 1.42
N VAL A 78 -11.72 -22.23 0.92
CA VAL A 78 -11.21 -20.89 0.70
C VAL A 78 -11.25 -20.12 2.03
N ALA A 79 -10.12 -19.58 2.45
CA ALA A 79 -9.99 -18.88 3.72
C ALA A 79 -10.26 -17.37 3.61
N ALA A 80 -10.05 -16.79 2.41
CA ALA A 80 -10.38 -15.37 2.14
C ALA A 80 -10.81 -15.15 0.70
N VAL A 81 -11.68 -14.15 0.50
CA VAL A 81 -12.19 -13.72 -0.80
C VAL A 81 -12.01 -12.21 -0.94
N ALA A 82 -11.40 -11.77 -2.03
CA ALA A 82 -11.33 -10.36 -2.39
C ALA A 82 -12.05 -10.12 -3.73
N VAL A 83 -12.82 -9.04 -3.82
CA VAL A 83 -13.59 -8.70 -5.02
C VAL A 83 -13.04 -7.41 -5.62
N SER A 84 -12.61 -7.47 -6.88
CA SER A 84 -12.26 -6.32 -7.72
C SER A 84 -13.29 -6.15 -8.83
N GLY A 85 -13.31 -4.98 -9.44
CA GLY A 85 -14.15 -4.79 -10.61
C GLY A 85 -13.93 -3.46 -11.30
N MET A 86 -14.66 -3.29 -12.39
CA MET A 86 -14.66 -2.05 -13.17
C MET A 86 -15.12 -0.87 -12.31
N GLY A 87 -14.54 0.28 -12.55
CA GLY A 87 -14.99 1.55 -12.00
C GLY A 87 -16.21 2.11 -12.74
N GLU A 88 -16.72 3.24 -12.27
CA GLU A 88 -17.78 4.09 -12.81
C GLU A 88 -19.18 3.41 -12.93
N SER A 89 -19.26 2.09 -12.75
CA SER A 89 -20.51 1.31 -12.74
C SER A 89 -20.90 0.93 -11.32
N GLY A 90 -22.16 1.09 -10.97
CA GLY A 90 -22.65 0.78 -9.63
C GLY A 90 -24.16 0.82 -9.54
N PHE A 91 -24.67 0.48 -8.38
CA PHE A 91 -26.10 0.40 -8.06
C PHE A 91 -26.48 1.49 -7.05
N LEU A 92 -27.75 1.81 -7.03
CA LEU A 92 -28.37 2.55 -5.94
C LEU A 92 -29.09 1.55 -5.03
N VAL A 93 -28.80 1.61 -3.73
CA VAL A 93 -29.40 0.74 -2.72
C VAL A 93 -30.13 1.55 -1.66
N ASP A 94 -31.24 1.00 -1.15
CA ASP A 94 -31.97 1.61 -0.04
C ASP A 94 -31.32 1.31 1.32
N ALA A 95 -31.94 1.79 2.41
CA ALA A 95 -31.45 1.59 3.77
C ALA A 95 -31.39 0.10 4.19
N HIS A 96 -32.09 -0.79 3.50
CA HIS A 96 -32.14 -2.22 3.73
C HIS A 96 -31.15 -3.00 2.83
N GLY A 97 -30.39 -2.31 1.96
CA GLY A 97 -29.48 -2.92 1.00
C GLY A 97 -30.18 -3.44 -0.26
N THR A 98 -31.47 -3.08 -0.47
CA THR A 98 -32.21 -3.47 -1.68
C THR A 98 -31.82 -2.57 -2.84
N VAL A 99 -31.46 -3.18 -3.98
CA VAL A 99 -31.14 -2.44 -5.20
C VAL A 99 -32.42 -1.88 -5.83
N VAL A 100 -32.43 -0.57 -6.12
CA VAL A 100 -33.61 0.15 -6.64
C VAL A 100 -33.51 0.54 -8.11
N ALA A 101 -32.34 0.45 -8.73
CA ALA A 101 -32.09 0.76 -10.13
C ALA A 101 -31.02 -0.15 -10.73
N PRO A 102 -31.03 -0.44 -12.05
CA PRO A 102 -29.98 -1.19 -12.70
C PRO A 102 -28.65 -0.40 -12.69
N ALA A 103 -27.52 -1.11 -12.71
CA ALA A 103 -26.22 -0.49 -12.97
C ALA A 103 -26.05 -0.21 -14.46
N PHE A 104 -25.65 1.00 -14.80
CA PHE A 104 -25.29 1.34 -16.18
C PHE A 104 -23.82 0.99 -16.44
N ALA A 105 -23.52 0.51 -17.64
CA ALA A 105 -22.15 0.32 -18.05
C ALA A 105 -21.39 1.67 -18.05
N TRP A 106 -20.09 1.66 -17.73
CA TRP A 106 -19.30 2.90 -17.74
C TRP A 106 -19.33 3.61 -19.10
N PHE A 107 -19.47 2.86 -20.19
CA PHE A 107 -19.59 3.36 -21.58
C PHE A 107 -21.04 3.63 -22.04
N ASP A 108 -22.04 3.46 -21.18
CA ASP A 108 -23.45 3.71 -21.51
C ASP A 108 -23.67 5.19 -21.81
N PRO A 109 -24.39 5.55 -22.89
CA PRO A 109 -24.60 6.94 -23.28
C PRO A 109 -25.56 7.73 -22.39
N ARG A 110 -26.31 7.07 -21.52
CA ARG A 110 -27.20 7.75 -20.56
C ARG A 110 -26.41 8.65 -19.62
N GLY A 111 -26.86 9.87 -19.42
CA GLY A 111 -26.15 10.92 -18.71
C GLY A 111 -25.54 12.00 -19.61
N ALA A 112 -25.56 11.84 -20.95
CA ALA A 112 -25.00 12.84 -21.87
C ALA A 112 -25.66 14.21 -21.70
N ALA A 113 -27.00 14.29 -21.57
CA ALA A 113 -27.71 15.54 -21.31
C ALA A 113 -27.30 16.20 -19.98
N GLN A 114 -27.02 15.40 -18.95
CA GLN A 114 -26.58 15.86 -17.63
C GLN A 114 -25.14 16.36 -17.67
N VAL A 115 -24.28 15.83 -18.57
CA VAL A 115 -22.94 16.36 -18.81
C VAL A 115 -23.02 17.81 -19.31
N ASP A 116 -23.93 18.10 -20.24
CA ASP A 116 -24.13 19.45 -20.79
C ASP A 116 -24.79 20.39 -19.76
N ALA A 117 -25.64 19.86 -18.89
CA ALA A 117 -26.42 20.61 -17.90
C ALA A 117 -25.67 20.90 -16.59
N LEU A 118 -24.44 20.38 -16.39
CA LEU A 118 -23.69 20.62 -15.16
C LEU A 118 -23.44 22.12 -14.95
N PRO A 119 -23.72 22.69 -13.76
CA PRO A 119 -23.43 24.09 -13.46
C PRO A 119 -21.98 24.49 -13.77
N ALA A 120 -21.78 25.66 -14.36
CA ALA A 120 -20.46 26.11 -14.80
C ALA A 120 -19.41 26.14 -13.67
N GLY A 121 -19.82 26.48 -12.43
CA GLY A 121 -18.93 26.45 -11.26
C GLY A 121 -18.42 25.04 -10.97
N LEU A 122 -19.34 24.06 -10.90
CA LEU A 122 -18.95 22.68 -10.67
C LEU A 122 -18.10 22.14 -11.82
N ARG A 123 -18.44 22.47 -13.06
CA ARG A 123 -17.65 22.03 -14.23
C ARG A 123 -16.21 22.58 -14.18
N ALA A 124 -16.01 23.82 -13.75
CA ALA A 124 -14.70 24.44 -13.67
C ALA A 124 -13.80 23.82 -12.58
N GLU A 125 -14.39 23.27 -11.52
CA GLU A 125 -13.63 22.64 -10.43
C GLU A 125 -13.54 21.12 -10.57
N PHE A 126 -14.32 20.51 -11.44
CA PHE A 126 -14.54 19.06 -11.43
C PHE A 126 -13.25 18.26 -11.54
N ALA A 127 -12.42 18.51 -12.53
CA ALA A 127 -11.18 17.76 -12.72
C ALA A 127 -10.16 18.03 -11.61
N GLY A 128 -10.01 19.28 -11.17
CA GLY A 128 -9.16 19.63 -10.05
C GLY A 128 -9.57 18.99 -8.73
N ARG A 129 -10.88 18.91 -8.44
CA ARG A 129 -11.42 18.31 -7.22
C ARG A 129 -11.39 16.79 -7.26
N THR A 130 -11.95 16.20 -8.31
CA THR A 130 -12.18 14.74 -8.37
C THR A 130 -11.03 13.97 -9.00
N GLY A 131 -10.11 14.65 -9.69
CA GLY A 131 -9.08 14.02 -10.50
C GLY A 131 -9.60 13.31 -11.75
N LEU A 132 -10.86 13.56 -12.14
CA LEU A 132 -11.51 12.94 -13.30
C LEU A 132 -11.87 14.00 -14.35
N PRO A 133 -11.66 13.73 -15.64
CA PRO A 133 -12.26 14.54 -16.68
C PRO A 133 -13.79 14.42 -16.60
N TRP A 134 -14.50 15.54 -16.74
CA TRP A 134 -15.96 15.53 -16.78
C TRP A 134 -16.44 14.94 -18.10
N GLY A 135 -17.34 13.95 -18.01
CA GLY A 135 -17.87 13.26 -19.18
C GLY A 135 -18.93 12.23 -18.81
N VAL A 136 -19.53 11.61 -19.82
CA VAL A 136 -20.62 10.64 -19.62
C VAL A 136 -20.19 9.39 -18.86
N GLN A 137 -18.90 9.05 -18.84
CA GLN A 137 -18.39 7.87 -18.16
C GLN A 137 -18.44 7.99 -16.63
N VAL A 138 -18.39 9.21 -16.05
CA VAL A 138 -18.42 9.34 -14.58
C VAL A 138 -19.79 8.99 -13.99
N SER A 139 -19.81 8.33 -12.84
CA SER A 139 -21.07 7.86 -12.21
C SER A 139 -22.03 9.00 -11.89
N VAL A 140 -21.51 10.19 -11.51
CA VAL A 140 -22.35 11.37 -11.21
C VAL A 140 -23.29 11.72 -12.36
N ALA A 141 -22.85 11.64 -13.63
CA ALA A 141 -23.69 11.92 -14.78
C ALA A 141 -24.85 10.91 -14.90
N LYS A 142 -24.59 9.64 -14.60
CA LYS A 142 -25.59 8.55 -14.62
C LYS A 142 -26.56 8.64 -13.45
N ILE A 143 -26.06 9.01 -12.26
CA ILE A 143 -26.91 9.26 -11.07
C ILE A 143 -27.84 10.44 -11.32
N ALA A 144 -27.33 11.52 -11.88
CA ALA A 144 -28.14 12.69 -12.25
C ALA A 144 -29.18 12.34 -13.33
N HIS A 145 -28.86 11.46 -14.28
CA HIS A 145 -29.83 10.95 -15.25
C HIS A 145 -30.98 10.18 -14.57
N LEU A 146 -30.68 9.31 -13.60
CA LEU A 146 -31.72 8.57 -12.85
C LEU A 146 -32.60 9.52 -12.04
N ARG A 147 -32.04 10.54 -11.39
CA ARG A 147 -32.78 11.60 -10.70
C ARG A 147 -33.73 12.33 -11.64
N ASP A 148 -33.24 12.77 -12.80
CA ASP A 148 -34.00 13.54 -13.77
C ASP A 148 -35.08 12.67 -14.47
N ALA A 149 -34.86 11.35 -14.49
CA ALA A 149 -35.86 10.36 -14.89
C ALA A 149 -36.95 10.11 -13.83
N GLY A 150 -36.86 10.76 -12.65
CA GLY A 150 -37.89 10.74 -11.60
C GLY A 150 -37.56 9.84 -10.41
N LEU A 151 -36.34 9.30 -10.30
CA LEU A 151 -35.94 8.53 -9.13
C LEU A 151 -35.62 9.48 -7.97
N ASP A 152 -36.31 9.31 -6.83
CA ASP A 152 -35.94 10.03 -5.59
C ASP A 152 -34.66 9.42 -5.00
N LEU A 153 -33.58 10.20 -4.99
CA LEU A 153 -32.28 9.75 -4.48
C LEU A 153 -32.14 9.85 -2.96
N ARG A 154 -33.06 10.52 -2.26
CA ARG A 154 -32.99 10.73 -0.80
C ARG A 154 -33.09 9.41 -0.06
N GLY A 155 -32.15 9.18 0.87
CA GLY A 155 -32.07 7.95 1.63
C GLY A 155 -31.49 6.75 0.88
N LEU A 156 -31.15 6.92 -0.41
CA LEU A 156 -30.39 5.92 -1.17
C LEU A 156 -28.89 6.06 -0.91
N ARG A 157 -28.15 5.01 -1.24
CA ARG A 157 -26.68 4.96 -1.16
C ARG A 157 -26.11 4.45 -2.47
N TRP A 158 -24.97 5.01 -2.87
CA TRP A 158 -24.20 4.48 -4.00
C TRP A 158 -23.43 3.22 -3.57
N CYS A 159 -23.39 2.23 -4.43
CA CYS A 159 -22.70 0.95 -4.21
C CYS A 159 -22.04 0.50 -5.51
N ASN A 160 -20.73 0.46 -5.56
CA ASN A 160 -19.98 -0.08 -6.69
C ASN A 160 -20.20 -1.60 -6.82
N LEU A 161 -19.95 -2.17 -7.99
CA LEU A 161 -20.22 -3.59 -8.24
C LEU A 161 -19.50 -4.53 -7.24
N PRO A 162 -18.19 -4.36 -6.95
CA PRO A 162 -17.48 -5.20 -5.98
C PRO A 162 -18.06 -5.10 -4.56
N GLU A 163 -18.49 -3.92 -4.17
CA GLU A 163 -19.07 -3.65 -2.84
C GLU A 163 -20.42 -4.39 -2.67
N LEU A 164 -21.26 -4.39 -3.71
CA LEU A 164 -22.52 -5.15 -3.71
C LEU A 164 -22.25 -6.66 -3.58
N VAL A 165 -21.27 -7.18 -4.32
CA VAL A 165 -20.93 -8.60 -4.24
C VAL A 165 -20.43 -8.95 -2.85
N VAL A 166 -19.52 -8.18 -2.25
CA VAL A 166 -19.05 -8.41 -0.87
C VAL A 166 -20.19 -8.37 0.13
N ALA A 167 -21.08 -7.37 0.02
CA ALA A 167 -22.26 -7.30 0.89
C ALA A 167 -23.19 -8.51 0.71
N SER A 168 -23.40 -9.01 -0.51
CA SER A 168 -24.21 -10.20 -0.80
C SER A 168 -23.62 -11.50 -0.25
N LEU A 169 -22.30 -11.57 -0.06
CA LEU A 169 -21.60 -12.70 0.56
C LEU A 169 -21.71 -12.69 2.10
N GLY A 170 -22.17 -11.60 2.71
CA GLY A 170 -22.29 -11.43 4.16
C GLY A 170 -21.40 -10.34 4.74
N GLY A 171 -20.67 -9.61 3.90
CA GLY A 171 -19.83 -8.49 4.30
C GLY A 171 -20.58 -7.19 4.56
N GLU A 172 -19.87 -6.20 5.11
CA GLU A 172 -20.39 -4.85 5.33
C GLU A 172 -20.53 -4.08 4.00
N LEU A 173 -21.60 -3.29 3.85
CA LEU A 173 -21.74 -2.34 2.75
C LEU A 173 -20.89 -1.10 3.02
N VAL A 174 -19.89 -0.89 2.22
CA VAL A 174 -18.90 0.19 2.31
C VAL A 174 -18.71 0.87 0.97
N ALA A 175 -17.91 1.94 0.94
CA ALA A 175 -17.40 2.58 -0.28
C ALA A 175 -15.87 2.48 -0.29
N GLU A 176 -15.31 1.67 -1.18
CA GLU A 176 -13.86 1.52 -1.29
C GLU A 176 -13.27 2.72 -2.06
N LEU A 177 -12.16 3.26 -1.55
CA LEU A 177 -11.60 4.55 -1.98
C LEU A 177 -11.18 4.58 -3.45
N SER A 178 -10.56 3.53 -4.01
CA SER A 178 -10.14 3.52 -5.41
C SER A 178 -11.33 3.49 -6.38
N LEU A 179 -12.39 2.74 -6.04
CA LEU A 179 -13.64 2.70 -6.79
C LEU A 179 -14.43 4.01 -6.63
N THR A 180 -14.55 4.51 -5.39
CA THR A 180 -15.27 5.76 -5.11
C THR A 180 -14.62 6.95 -5.80
N SER A 181 -13.29 6.98 -5.90
CA SER A 181 -12.58 8.05 -6.63
C SER A 181 -12.84 8.05 -8.13
N ARG A 182 -13.46 6.99 -8.68
CA ARG A 182 -13.88 6.92 -10.10
C ARG A 182 -15.30 7.47 -10.35
N THR A 183 -16.05 7.75 -9.30
CA THR A 183 -17.48 8.12 -9.40
C THR A 183 -17.72 9.59 -9.69
N GLY A 184 -16.76 10.47 -9.36
CA GLY A 184 -16.94 11.92 -9.33
C GLY A 184 -17.58 12.43 -8.03
N LEU A 185 -17.82 11.57 -7.05
CA LEU A 185 -18.39 11.93 -5.74
C LEU A 185 -17.32 12.31 -4.69
N LEU A 186 -16.04 12.00 -4.93
CA LEU A 186 -14.96 12.17 -3.97
C LEU A 186 -14.10 13.41 -4.30
N ASP A 187 -13.83 14.23 -3.29
CA ASP A 187 -12.81 15.28 -3.35
C ASP A 187 -11.43 14.66 -3.03
N GLN A 188 -10.47 14.80 -3.93
CA GLN A 188 -9.15 14.17 -3.79
C GLN A 188 -8.28 14.81 -2.71
N ASP A 189 -8.47 16.10 -2.39
CA ASP A 189 -7.68 16.80 -1.39
C ASP A 189 -8.10 16.39 0.03
N THR A 190 -9.40 16.28 0.27
CA THR A 190 -9.95 15.91 1.58
C THR A 190 -10.07 14.39 1.75
N GLY A 191 -10.17 13.62 0.66
CA GLY A 191 -10.51 12.19 0.69
C GLY A 191 -11.93 11.92 1.18
N GLN A 192 -12.82 12.93 1.12
CA GLN A 192 -14.20 12.86 1.59
C GLN A 192 -15.17 13.12 0.42
N PRO A 193 -16.46 12.77 0.55
CA PRO A 193 -17.47 13.13 -0.44
C PRO A 193 -17.50 14.65 -0.69
N TRP A 194 -17.56 15.05 -1.97
CA TRP A 194 -17.56 16.46 -2.37
C TRP A 194 -18.95 17.09 -2.15
N PRO A 195 -19.10 18.04 -1.19
CA PRO A 195 -20.41 18.55 -0.81
C PRO A 195 -21.19 19.18 -1.96
N ASP A 196 -20.55 19.98 -2.82
CA ASP A 196 -21.22 20.71 -3.89
C ASP A 196 -21.81 19.77 -4.96
N VAL A 197 -21.19 18.61 -5.21
CA VAL A 197 -21.73 17.58 -6.09
C VAL A 197 -22.89 16.85 -5.42
N LEU A 198 -22.81 16.56 -4.11
CA LEU A 198 -23.91 15.96 -3.38
C LEU A 198 -25.13 16.89 -3.37
N ASP A 199 -24.93 18.18 -3.12
CA ASP A 199 -25.98 19.20 -3.17
C ASP A 199 -26.61 19.29 -4.57
N HIS A 200 -25.78 19.24 -5.65
CA HIS A 200 -26.27 19.18 -7.02
C HIS A 200 -27.16 17.96 -7.29
N LEU A 201 -26.82 16.81 -6.72
CA LEU A 201 -27.61 15.59 -6.80
C LEU A 201 -28.87 15.63 -5.89
N GLY A 202 -28.93 16.52 -4.91
CA GLY A 202 -30.00 16.63 -3.93
C GLY A 202 -29.91 15.56 -2.83
N VAL A 203 -28.71 15.13 -2.48
CA VAL A 203 -28.41 14.12 -1.45
C VAL A 203 -27.44 14.64 -0.41
N ASP A 204 -27.36 13.97 0.73
CA ASP A 204 -26.40 14.27 1.78
C ASP A 204 -25.19 13.32 1.79
N THR A 205 -24.28 13.49 2.74
CA THR A 205 -23.05 12.68 2.86
C THR A 205 -23.32 11.19 3.10
N THR A 206 -24.49 10.80 3.58
CA THR A 206 -24.87 9.39 3.77
C THR A 206 -25.12 8.64 2.48
N PHE A 207 -25.20 9.37 1.35
CA PHE A 207 -25.30 8.79 0.01
C PHE A 207 -24.04 7.99 -0.37
N VAL A 208 -22.87 8.37 0.17
CA VAL A 208 -21.64 7.59 0.07
C VAL A 208 -21.49 6.81 1.37
N PRO A 209 -21.50 5.46 1.36
CA PRO A 209 -21.26 4.66 2.55
C PRO A 209 -19.92 4.96 3.21
N ARG A 210 -19.67 4.36 4.37
CA ARG A 210 -18.37 4.48 5.08
C ARG A 210 -17.21 4.17 4.14
N LEU A 211 -16.30 5.13 3.98
CA LEU A 211 -15.10 4.99 3.15
C LEU A 211 -14.11 4.02 3.78
N VAL A 212 -13.54 3.14 2.96
CA VAL A 212 -12.51 2.16 3.36
C VAL A 212 -11.41 2.07 2.31
N GLU A 213 -10.22 1.67 2.75
CA GLU A 213 -9.12 1.32 1.85
C GLU A 213 -9.29 -0.10 1.30
N ALA A 214 -8.74 -0.36 0.12
CA ALA A 214 -8.68 -1.69 -0.47
C ALA A 214 -7.97 -2.68 0.49
N GLY A 215 -8.47 -3.91 0.55
CA GLY A 215 -7.92 -4.90 1.45
C GLY A 215 -8.43 -4.82 2.91
N SER A 216 -9.27 -3.83 3.27
CA SER A 216 -9.90 -3.77 4.59
C SER A 216 -10.78 -4.99 4.84
N GLN A 217 -10.72 -5.58 6.04
CA GLN A 217 -11.60 -6.71 6.38
C GLN A 217 -13.04 -6.22 6.60
N LEU A 218 -13.98 -6.81 5.86
CA LEU A 218 -15.38 -6.38 5.80
C LEU A 218 -16.38 -7.41 6.36
N GLY A 219 -15.89 -8.41 7.08
CA GLY A 219 -16.68 -9.49 7.66
C GLY A 219 -16.29 -10.86 7.14
N LEU A 220 -17.18 -11.82 7.33
CA LEU A 220 -17.01 -13.22 6.91
C LEU A 220 -18.11 -13.59 5.91
N ALA A 221 -17.80 -14.52 5.03
CA ALA A 221 -18.76 -15.11 4.10
C ALA A 221 -19.75 -15.99 4.85
N THR A 222 -20.96 -15.51 5.02
CA THR A 222 -22.02 -16.16 5.84
C THR A 222 -23.36 -16.27 5.12
N ALA A 223 -23.43 -15.88 3.84
CA ALA A 223 -24.69 -15.93 3.09
C ALA A 223 -25.15 -17.38 2.91
N ALA A 224 -26.43 -17.65 3.21
CA ALA A 224 -27.00 -19.00 3.23
C ALA A 224 -26.95 -19.75 1.88
N TRP A 225 -26.70 -19.05 0.79
CA TRP A 225 -26.59 -19.61 -0.55
C TRP A 225 -25.18 -20.02 -0.95
N LEU A 226 -24.18 -19.72 -0.12
CA LEU A 226 -22.76 -20.03 -0.42
C LEU A 226 -22.48 -21.52 -0.41
N PRO A 227 -21.62 -22.02 -1.34
CA PRO A 227 -21.07 -23.37 -1.22
C PRO A 227 -20.25 -23.51 0.08
N PRO A 228 -20.28 -24.68 0.74
CA PRO A 228 -19.54 -24.91 1.99
C PRO A 228 -18.04 -24.62 1.91
N ALA A 229 -17.45 -24.68 0.71
CA ALA A 229 -16.03 -24.36 0.49
C ALA A 229 -15.68 -22.91 0.78
N PHE A 230 -16.66 -21.99 0.76
CA PHE A 230 -16.48 -20.56 1.01
C PHE A 230 -17.03 -20.08 2.35
N ASP A 231 -17.73 -20.96 3.10
CA ASP A 231 -18.32 -20.59 4.39
C ASP A 231 -17.26 -20.18 5.40
N GLY A 232 -17.43 -19.00 6.01
CA GLY A 232 -16.51 -18.42 6.96
C GLY A 232 -15.26 -17.76 6.35
N ALA A 233 -15.13 -17.67 5.02
CA ALA A 233 -14.02 -16.97 4.37
C ALA A 233 -14.01 -15.47 4.74
N ALA A 234 -12.84 -14.89 5.03
CA ALA A 234 -12.70 -13.46 5.26
C ALA A 234 -12.99 -12.68 3.97
N LEU A 235 -13.72 -11.56 4.07
CA LEU A 235 -14.16 -10.77 2.92
C LEU A 235 -13.47 -9.42 2.84
N THR A 236 -13.11 -9.00 1.62
CA THR A 236 -12.67 -7.64 1.32
C THR A 236 -13.05 -7.19 -0.10
N VAL A 237 -13.06 -5.88 -0.30
CA VAL A 237 -13.03 -5.25 -1.63
C VAL A 237 -11.56 -5.00 -2.00
N ALA A 238 -11.15 -5.52 -3.16
CA ALA A 238 -9.80 -5.34 -3.70
C ALA A 238 -9.63 -3.98 -4.41
N GLY A 239 -10.72 -3.40 -4.91
CA GLY A 239 -10.76 -2.11 -5.58
C GLY A 239 -10.89 -2.18 -7.09
N HIS A 240 -10.51 -1.09 -7.76
CA HIS A 240 -10.63 -0.91 -9.22
C HIS A 240 -9.72 -1.87 -9.99
N ASP A 241 -10.28 -2.59 -10.98
CA ASP A 241 -9.67 -3.71 -11.70
C ASP A 241 -8.27 -3.42 -12.30
N HIS A 242 -8.11 -2.31 -13.02
CA HIS A 242 -6.82 -1.91 -13.59
C HIS A 242 -5.75 -1.69 -12.52
N LEU A 243 -6.12 -1.14 -11.35
CA LEU A 243 -5.20 -0.87 -10.25
C LEU A 243 -4.84 -2.16 -9.52
N VAL A 244 -5.82 -3.07 -9.37
CA VAL A 244 -5.61 -4.41 -8.79
C VAL A 244 -4.71 -5.25 -9.70
N SER A 245 -4.89 -5.18 -11.03
CA SER A 245 -4.00 -5.88 -11.97
C SER A 245 -2.55 -5.38 -11.88
N ALA A 246 -2.39 -4.11 -11.60
CA ALA A 246 -1.08 -3.49 -11.46
C ALA A 246 -0.29 -4.04 -10.25
N VAL A 247 -0.97 -4.36 -9.13
CA VAL A 247 -0.33 -4.93 -7.93
C VAL A 247 -0.12 -6.45 -8.01
N ALA A 248 -0.64 -7.13 -9.03
CA ALA A 248 -0.46 -8.56 -9.25
C ALA A 248 1.02 -8.95 -9.44
N GLY A 249 1.84 -8.03 -9.93
CA GLY A 249 3.28 -8.20 -10.11
C GLY A 249 4.15 -7.78 -8.92
N GLY A 250 3.53 -7.44 -7.79
CA GLY A 250 4.20 -6.84 -6.63
C GLY A 250 4.05 -5.32 -6.58
N ALA A 251 4.78 -4.66 -5.66
CA ALA A 251 4.78 -3.20 -5.58
C ALA A 251 5.23 -2.57 -6.90
N ILE A 252 4.47 -1.58 -7.36
CA ILE A 252 4.82 -0.84 -8.57
C ILE A 252 5.73 0.32 -8.16
N PRO A 253 6.98 0.34 -8.62
CA PRO A 253 7.82 1.52 -8.44
C PRO A 253 7.18 2.75 -9.08
N GLY A 254 7.26 3.89 -8.42
CA GLY A 254 6.78 5.16 -8.97
C GLY A 254 7.46 5.57 -10.29
N ASP A 255 8.48 4.88 -10.76
CA ASP A 255 9.19 5.09 -12.03
C ASP A 255 8.86 4.06 -13.13
N ARG A 256 7.73 3.33 -13.01
CA ARG A 256 7.28 2.33 -13.98
C ARG A 256 5.90 2.62 -14.54
N TYR A 257 5.73 2.45 -15.85
CA TYR A 257 4.40 2.31 -16.45
C TYR A 257 3.89 0.88 -16.33
N HIS A 258 2.63 0.73 -15.94
CA HIS A 258 1.89 -0.51 -16.14
C HIS A 258 0.87 -0.26 -17.26
N VAL A 259 0.96 -1.05 -18.34
CA VAL A 259 0.14 -0.86 -19.54
C VAL A 259 -0.69 -2.12 -19.79
N SER A 260 -2.00 -1.99 -19.66
CA SER A 260 -2.95 -3.06 -19.94
C SER A 260 -3.46 -2.94 -21.37
N MET A 261 -3.22 -3.97 -22.19
CA MET A 261 -3.55 -4.00 -23.62
C MET A 261 -4.76 -4.92 -23.90
N GLY A 262 -5.94 -4.42 -23.57
CA GLY A 262 -7.23 -5.06 -23.84
C GLY A 262 -7.98 -4.42 -25.01
N THR A 263 -9.29 -4.21 -24.86
CA THR A 263 -10.12 -3.42 -25.78
C THR A 263 -9.66 -1.95 -25.82
N ALA A 264 -9.41 -1.38 -24.65
CA ALA A 264 -8.62 -0.17 -24.50
C ALA A 264 -7.17 -0.54 -24.16
N GLU A 265 -6.26 0.33 -24.45
CA GLU A 265 -4.90 0.32 -23.93
C GLU A 265 -4.86 1.36 -22.83
N VAL A 266 -4.60 0.93 -21.59
CA VAL A 266 -4.66 1.75 -20.40
C VAL A 266 -3.27 1.85 -19.79
N LEU A 267 -2.74 3.08 -19.74
CA LEU A 267 -1.47 3.42 -19.11
C LEU A 267 -1.72 3.83 -17.66
N LEU A 268 -1.03 3.18 -16.74
CA LEU A 268 -1.03 3.51 -15.32
C LEU A 268 0.34 4.03 -14.89
N ARG A 269 0.34 5.09 -14.11
CA ARG A 269 1.53 5.68 -13.51
C ARG A 269 1.26 5.94 -12.02
N VAL A 270 1.89 5.19 -11.13
CA VAL A 270 1.75 5.40 -9.69
C VAL A 270 2.52 6.62 -9.24
N VAL A 271 1.96 7.38 -8.32
CA VAL A 271 2.57 8.53 -7.65
C VAL A 271 2.40 8.40 -6.13
N ASP A 272 3.46 8.71 -5.38
CA ASP A 272 3.51 8.47 -3.93
C ASP A 272 2.82 9.59 -3.12
N SER A 273 2.36 10.66 -3.79
CA SER A 273 1.66 11.78 -3.17
C SER A 273 0.58 12.33 -4.09
N PRO A 274 -0.50 12.92 -3.55
CA PRO A 274 -1.52 13.57 -4.36
C PRO A 274 -0.92 14.73 -5.15
N LEU A 275 -1.26 14.84 -6.43
CA LEU A 275 -0.94 16.01 -7.23
C LEU A 275 -1.80 17.20 -6.82
N SER A 276 -1.33 18.44 -7.08
CA SER A 276 -2.11 19.64 -6.77
C SER A 276 -3.40 19.72 -7.60
N PHE A 277 -4.34 20.56 -7.14
CA PHE A 277 -5.59 20.84 -7.86
C PHE A 277 -5.32 21.24 -9.32
N GLU A 278 -4.38 22.17 -9.55
CA GLU A 278 -4.06 22.69 -10.88
C GLU A 278 -3.42 21.60 -11.77
N ALA A 279 -2.62 20.72 -11.20
CA ALA A 279 -2.04 19.59 -11.94
C ALA A 279 -3.13 18.60 -12.38
N ARG A 280 -4.06 18.27 -11.48
CA ARG A 280 -5.21 17.41 -11.81
C ARG A 280 -6.12 18.04 -12.85
N ASP A 281 -6.34 19.35 -12.80
CA ASP A 281 -7.13 20.08 -13.80
C ASP A 281 -6.48 20.03 -15.18
N ARG A 282 -5.16 20.29 -15.27
CA ARG A 282 -4.42 20.18 -16.54
C ARG A 282 -4.44 18.75 -17.10
N LEU A 283 -4.26 17.73 -16.25
CA LEU A 283 -4.35 16.32 -16.64
C LEU A 283 -5.76 15.97 -17.15
N GLY A 284 -6.80 16.42 -16.44
CA GLY A 284 -8.19 16.21 -16.81
C GLY A 284 -8.55 16.82 -18.17
N ALA A 285 -7.99 17.98 -18.50
CA ALA A 285 -8.15 18.60 -19.82
C ALA A 285 -7.60 17.73 -20.96
N GLU A 286 -6.61 16.89 -20.67
CA GLU A 286 -6.03 15.92 -21.61
C GLU A 286 -6.59 14.50 -21.42
N LEU A 287 -7.72 14.34 -20.73
CA LEU A 287 -8.42 13.08 -20.45
C LEU A 287 -7.54 12.07 -19.67
N ILE A 288 -6.67 12.55 -18.81
CA ILE A 288 -5.87 11.76 -17.88
C ILE A 288 -6.50 11.89 -16.49
N ASN A 289 -6.84 10.75 -15.89
CA ASN A 289 -7.36 10.74 -14.53
C ASN A 289 -6.19 10.76 -13.52
N CYS A 290 -6.40 11.40 -12.36
CA CYS A 290 -5.48 11.36 -11.23
C CYS A 290 -6.28 10.99 -9.97
N VAL A 291 -6.30 9.69 -9.63
CA VAL A 291 -7.22 9.11 -8.65
C VAL A 291 -6.48 8.29 -7.60
N ARG A 292 -7.19 7.85 -6.55
CA ARG A 292 -6.65 7.00 -5.50
C ARG A 292 -6.24 5.63 -6.03
N HIS A 293 -5.10 5.13 -5.56
CA HIS A 293 -4.64 3.77 -5.82
C HIS A 293 -5.22 2.78 -4.79
N VAL A 294 -5.19 1.46 -5.10
CA VAL A 294 -5.53 0.39 -4.14
C VAL A 294 -4.46 0.20 -3.06
N VAL A 295 -3.29 0.78 -3.22
CA VAL A 295 -2.26 0.83 -2.20
C VAL A 295 -2.47 2.09 -1.36
N PRO A 296 -2.63 1.97 -0.04
CA PRO A 296 -2.86 3.10 0.85
C PRO A 296 -1.84 4.23 0.68
N GLY A 297 -2.32 5.47 0.63
CA GLY A 297 -1.49 6.67 0.50
C GLY A 297 -1.01 6.97 -0.92
N GLN A 298 -1.09 6.03 -1.87
CA GLN A 298 -0.70 6.25 -3.25
C GLN A 298 -1.85 6.78 -4.11
N HIS A 299 -1.47 7.47 -5.19
CA HIS A 299 -2.37 7.92 -6.27
C HIS A 299 -1.87 7.36 -7.60
N VAL A 300 -2.70 7.46 -8.62
CA VAL A 300 -2.37 6.92 -9.93
C VAL A 300 -2.87 7.84 -11.03
N LEU A 301 -2.00 8.08 -12.02
CA LEU A 301 -2.40 8.65 -13.30
C LEU A 301 -2.92 7.50 -14.18
N VAL A 302 -4.11 7.67 -14.74
CA VAL A 302 -4.74 6.69 -15.63
C VAL A 302 -5.11 7.35 -16.93
N ALA A 303 -4.53 6.86 -18.03
CA ALA A 303 -4.84 7.35 -19.37
C ALA A 303 -5.21 6.18 -20.27
N GLY A 304 -6.25 6.35 -21.09
CA GLY A 304 -6.72 5.32 -22.01
C GLY A 304 -6.68 5.75 -23.45
N VAL A 305 -6.31 4.82 -24.34
CA VAL A 305 -6.46 4.94 -25.79
C VAL A 305 -7.19 3.72 -26.35
N LYS A 306 -7.94 3.90 -27.44
CA LYS A 306 -8.78 2.84 -28.04
C LYS A 306 -8.04 1.97 -29.05
N THR A 307 -6.69 1.88 -28.96
CA THR A 307 -5.86 1.15 -29.93
C THR A 307 -6.24 -0.33 -30.06
N GLY A 308 -6.55 -1.01 -28.95
CA GLY A 308 -7.00 -2.40 -29.00
C GLY A 308 -8.29 -2.59 -29.80
N LEU A 309 -9.23 -1.63 -29.70
CA LEU A 309 -10.45 -1.64 -30.51
C LEU A 309 -10.16 -1.36 -31.97
N LEU A 310 -9.25 -0.42 -32.28
CA LEU A 310 -8.84 -0.13 -33.66
C LEU A 310 -8.17 -1.36 -34.29
N MET A 311 -7.24 -2.00 -33.60
CA MET A 311 -6.58 -3.24 -34.06
C MET A 311 -7.60 -4.36 -34.33
N ARG A 312 -8.57 -4.56 -33.44
CA ARG A 312 -9.62 -5.57 -33.62
C ARG A 312 -10.51 -5.26 -34.82
N ARG A 313 -10.85 -3.99 -35.05
CA ARG A 313 -11.62 -3.57 -36.24
C ARG A 313 -10.83 -3.77 -37.53
N ALA A 314 -9.55 -3.45 -37.52
CA ALA A 314 -8.67 -3.71 -38.66
C ALA A 314 -8.60 -5.20 -38.99
N LEU A 315 -8.41 -6.10 -38.00
CA LEU A 315 -8.44 -7.55 -38.22
C LEU A 315 -9.76 -8.01 -38.88
N ARG A 316 -10.88 -7.48 -38.40
CA ARG A 316 -12.21 -7.80 -38.99
C ARG A 316 -12.33 -7.33 -40.44
N LEU A 317 -11.81 -6.14 -40.77
CA LEU A 317 -11.78 -5.65 -42.15
C LEU A 317 -10.95 -6.54 -43.06
N PHE A 318 -9.88 -7.16 -42.53
CA PHE A 318 -9.02 -8.10 -43.28
C PHE A 318 -9.58 -9.52 -43.34
N GLY A 319 -10.74 -9.79 -42.68
CA GLY A 319 -11.32 -11.12 -42.57
C GLY A 319 -10.52 -12.06 -41.63
N ILE A 320 -9.67 -11.53 -40.76
CA ILE A 320 -8.85 -12.28 -39.82
C ILE A 320 -9.64 -12.49 -38.53
N GLY A 321 -10.10 -13.72 -38.29
CA GLY A 321 -10.87 -14.09 -37.10
C GLY A 321 -10.20 -15.13 -36.20
N ASP A 322 -9.15 -15.80 -36.68
CA ASP A 322 -8.45 -16.88 -35.98
C ASP A 322 -7.02 -16.53 -35.55
N LEU A 323 -6.47 -17.37 -34.69
CA LEU A 323 -5.11 -17.19 -34.17
C LEU A 323 -4.04 -17.32 -35.29
N ALA A 324 -4.24 -18.26 -36.24
CA ALA A 324 -3.29 -18.48 -37.32
C ALA A 324 -3.18 -17.28 -38.27
N GLY A 325 -4.32 -16.66 -38.60
CA GLY A 325 -4.35 -15.42 -39.39
C GLY A 325 -3.70 -14.25 -38.66
N ARG A 326 -3.91 -14.12 -37.33
CA ARG A 326 -3.23 -13.11 -36.51
C ARG A 326 -1.72 -13.31 -36.48
N THR A 327 -1.25 -14.54 -36.32
CA THR A 327 0.19 -14.86 -36.31
C THR A 327 0.83 -14.50 -37.66
N ARG A 328 0.22 -14.85 -38.79
CA ARG A 328 0.74 -14.49 -40.14
C ARG A 328 0.82 -12.97 -40.32
N LEU A 329 -0.26 -12.25 -39.94
CA LEU A 329 -0.25 -10.79 -40.02
C LEU A 329 0.85 -10.19 -39.15
N ASP A 330 1.04 -10.70 -37.92
CA ASP A 330 2.09 -10.26 -37.00
C ASP A 330 3.49 -10.43 -37.63
N GLU A 331 3.78 -11.59 -38.20
CA GLU A 331 5.03 -11.88 -38.93
C GLU A 331 5.23 -10.93 -40.10
N GLU A 332 4.18 -10.68 -40.90
CA GLU A 332 4.23 -9.75 -42.03
C GLU A 332 4.52 -8.33 -41.58
N VAL A 333 3.88 -7.86 -40.50
CA VAL A 333 4.12 -6.50 -39.93
C VAL A 333 5.54 -6.39 -39.40
N VAL A 334 6.03 -7.39 -38.67
CA VAL A 334 7.43 -7.45 -38.21
C VAL A 334 8.41 -7.38 -39.35
N ALA A 335 8.13 -8.10 -40.45
CA ALA A 335 8.99 -8.10 -41.65
C ALA A 335 9.10 -6.74 -42.35
N LEU A 336 8.11 -5.84 -42.17
CA LEU A 336 8.21 -4.44 -42.65
C LEU A 336 9.29 -3.64 -41.90
N GLY A 337 9.79 -4.13 -40.78
CA GLY A 337 10.85 -3.49 -39.99
C GLY A 337 10.51 -2.05 -39.53
N GLY A 338 9.24 -1.77 -39.31
CA GLY A 338 8.75 -0.44 -38.97
C GLY A 338 8.79 0.58 -40.13
N ARG A 339 9.11 0.16 -41.32
CA ARG A 339 9.17 1.01 -42.55
C ARG A 339 8.05 0.61 -43.50
N PRO A 340 6.98 1.42 -43.67
CA PRO A 340 6.00 1.11 -44.71
C PRO A 340 6.64 1.25 -46.10
N SER A 341 6.21 0.42 -47.01
CA SER A 341 6.55 0.59 -48.43
C SER A 341 5.74 1.72 -49.08
N VAL A 342 4.65 2.10 -48.41
CA VAL A 342 3.75 3.16 -48.83
C VAL A 342 4.29 4.53 -48.37
N ALA A 343 4.31 5.49 -49.28
CA ALA A 343 4.75 6.87 -49.00
C ALA A 343 3.92 7.52 -47.91
N ASP A 344 4.51 8.46 -47.19
CA ASP A 344 3.82 9.24 -46.15
C ASP A 344 2.52 9.86 -46.67
N GLY A 345 1.43 9.74 -45.90
CA GLY A 345 0.08 10.16 -46.30
C GLY A 345 -0.68 9.16 -47.19
N GLY A 346 -0.06 8.03 -47.62
CA GLY A 346 -0.72 6.97 -48.39
C GLY A 346 -1.73 6.17 -47.57
N ILE A 347 -1.51 6.06 -46.25
CA ILE A 347 -2.45 5.48 -45.29
C ILE A 347 -2.54 6.40 -44.09
N GLU A 348 -3.72 6.92 -43.79
CA GLU A 348 -4.02 7.72 -42.61
C GLU A 348 -5.00 6.99 -41.68
N VAL A 349 -4.71 6.97 -40.40
CA VAL A 349 -5.55 6.36 -39.36
C VAL A 349 -5.90 7.42 -38.31
N ARG A 350 -7.16 7.41 -37.88
CA ARG A 350 -7.66 8.26 -36.78
C ARG A 350 -8.62 7.44 -35.89
N GLY A 351 -8.85 7.91 -34.66
CA GLY A 351 -9.87 7.38 -33.78
C GLY A 351 -9.39 6.74 -32.48
N ALA A 352 -8.07 6.72 -32.19
CA ALA A 352 -7.56 6.15 -30.95
C ALA A 352 -7.99 6.92 -29.69
N ARG A 353 -8.28 8.22 -29.82
CA ARG A 353 -8.67 9.11 -28.70
C ARG A 353 -10.16 9.44 -28.65
N ASN A 354 -10.94 9.08 -29.65
CA ASN A 354 -12.36 9.37 -29.63
C ASN A 354 -13.11 8.41 -28.66
N ASP A 355 -14.18 8.89 -28.06
CA ASP A 355 -14.95 8.13 -27.08
C ASP A 355 -15.59 6.88 -27.68
N ASP A 356 -15.94 6.92 -28.98
CA ASP A 356 -16.55 5.81 -29.71
C ASP A 356 -15.53 4.77 -30.20
N GLY A 357 -14.24 5.09 -30.17
CA GLY A 357 -13.18 4.27 -30.75
C GLY A 357 -13.41 3.98 -32.24
N VAL A 358 -14.03 4.89 -32.96
CA VAL A 358 -14.33 4.74 -34.39
C VAL A 358 -13.05 4.75 -35.19
N LEU A 359 -12.75 3.62 -35.86
CA LEU A 359 -11.64 3.54 -36.81
C LEU A 359 -11.97 4.38 -38.04
N GLN A 360 -11.23 5.43 -38.27
CA GLN A 360 -11.25 6.18 -39.53
C GLN A 360 -9.96 5.83 -40.30
N LEU A 361 -10.16 5.22 -41.47
CA LEU A 361 -9.08 4.77 -42.34
C LEU A 361 -9.21 5.44 -43.71
N THR A 362 -8.17 6.14 -44.13
CA THR A 362 -8.04 6.69 -45.47
C THR A 362 -6.86 6.05 -46.16
N VAL A 363 -7.12 5.34 -47.26
CA VAL A 363 -6.08 4.70 -48.10
C VAL A 363 -6.06 5.41 -49.44
N ARG A 364 -4.92 6.05 -49.77
CA ARG A 364 -4.70 6.76 -51.03
C ARG A 364 -3.68 6.00 -51.94
N ALA A 365 -2.98 5.01 -51.36
CA ALA A 365 -1.99 4.25 -52.06
C ALA A 365 -2.60 3.02 -52.68
N ASP A 366 -2.41 2.81 -54.01
CA ASP A 366 -2.74 1.58 -54.66
C ASP A 366 -1.85 0.44 -54.14
N GLY A 367 -2.46 -0.69 -53.79
CA GLY A 367 -1.74 -1.89 -53.36
C GLY A 367 -1.31 -1.93 -51.88
N ALA A 368 -1.87 -1.10 -51.03
CA ALA A 368 -1.63 -1.19 -49.58
C ALA A 368 -2.04 -2.58 -49.05
N SER A 369 -1.11 -3.28 -48.44
CA SER A 369 -1.34 -4.60 -47.81
C SER A 369 -2.02 -4.50 -46.47
N PRO A 370 -2.69 -5.55 -45.95
CA PRO A 370 -3.19 -5.61 -44.57
C PRO A 370 -2.11 -5.32 -43.53
N ALA A 371 -0.87 -5.77 -43.73
CA ALA A 371 0.24 -5.52 -42.83
C ALA A 371 0.61 -4.04 -42.76
N GLU A 372 0.60 -3.31 -43.88
CA GLU A 372 0.86 -1.86 -43.91
C GLU A 372 -0.25 -1.06 -43.23
N VAL A 373 -1.51 -1.44 -43.43
CA VAL A 373 -2.65 -0.82 -42.75
C VAL A 373 -2.56 -1.09 -41.24
N PHE A 374 -2.23 -2.30 -40.84
CA PHE A 374 -2.07 -2.62 -39.41
C PHE A 374 -0.90 -1.88 -38.78
N LEU A 375 0.22 -1.75 -39.48
CA LEU A 375 1.37 -0.93 -39.05
C LEU A 375 0.96 0.54 -38.88
N ALA A 376 0.13 1.09 -39.78
CA ALA A 376 -0.38 2.43 -39.66
C ALA A 376 -1.29 2.61 -38.42
N VAL A 377 -2.09 1.60 -38.05
CA VAL A 377 -2.89 1.57 -36.82
C VAL A 377 -1.97 1.60 -35.59
N LEU A 378 -0.89 0.79 -35.59
CA LEU A 378 0.08 0.78 -34.47
C LEU A 378 0.79 2.10 -34.31
N ARG A 379 1.17 2.76 -35.42
CA ARG A 379 1.82 4.08 -35.41
C ARG A 379 0.90 5.16 -34.88
N HIS A 380 -0.36 5.20 -35.33
CA HIS A 380 -1.34 6.13 -34.78
C HIS A 380 -1.50 5.94 -33.27
N GLY A 381 -1.55 4.69 -32.79
CA GLY A 381 -1.54 4.41 -31.35
C GLY A 381 -0.29 4.92 -30.63
N ASN A 382 0.89 4.78 -31.25
CA ASN A 382 2.14 5.32 -30.70
C ASN A 382 2.14 6.86 -30.57
N ASP A 383 1.58 7.55 -31.57
CA ASP A 383 1.54 9.02 -31.54
C ASP A 383 0.65 9.51 -30.37
N GLU A 384 -0.48 8.84 -30.13
CA GLU A 384 -1.34 9.15 -29.00
C GLU A 384 -0.70 8.81 -27.65
N ILE A 385 0.00 7.67 -27.55
CA ILE A 385 0.72 7.28 -26.33
C ILE A 385 1.85 8.26 -26.03
N ARG A 386 2.63 8.64 -27.03
CA ARG A 386 3.71 9.63 -26.87
C ARG A 386 3.17 10.94 -26.31
N ARG A 387 2.05 11.43 -26.86
CA ARG A 387 1.38 12.64 -26.35
C ARG A 387 0.99 12.48 -24.89
N LEU A 388 0.40 11.33 -24.48
CA LEU A 388 -0.01 11.09 -23.11
C LEU A 388 1.19 11.04 -22.16
N VAL A 389 2.28 10.37 -22.56
CA VAL A 389 3.53 10.30 -21.80
C VAL A 389 4.11 11.71 -21.62
N GLU A 390 4.18 12.52 -22.69
CA GLU A 390 4.66 13.90 -22.62
C GLU A 390 3.83 14.78 -21.68
N VAL A 391 2.52 14.57 -21.61
CA VAL A 391 1.64 15.30 -20.67
C VAL A 391 1.89 14.83 -19.23
N MET A 392 1.99 13.53 -18.97
CA MET A 392 2.28 13.00 -17.65
C MET A 392 3.66 13.43 -17.15
N ASP A 393 4.68 13.43 -18.00
CA ASP A 393 6.06 13.78 -17.66
C ASP A 393 6.27 15.27 -17.33
N ARG A 394 5.26 16.13 -17.59
CA ARG A 394 5.25 17.53 -17.11
C ARG A 394 4.84 17.63 -15.64
N GLU A 395 4.07 16.69 -15.14
CA GLU A 395 3.52 16.70 -13.78
C GLU A 395 4.25 15.75 -12.82
N VAL A 396 4.91 14.71 -13.36
CA VAL A 396 5.63 13.70 -12.58
C VAL A 396 6.96 13.35 -13.26
N PRO A 397 7.99 12.90 -12.53
CA PRO A 397 9.27 12.49 -13.13
C PRO A 397 9.07 11.38 -14.18
N PRO A 398 9.81 11.38 -15.31
CA PRO A 398 9.68 10.36 -16.36
C PRO A 398 9.85 8.95 -15.84
N ALA A 399 9.06 8.00 -16.37
CA ALA A 399 9.22 6.58 -16.06
C ALA A 399 10.48 6.00 -16.70
N ARG A 400 11.06 4.97 -16.05
CA ARG A 400 12.27 4.28 -16.51
C ARG A 400 12.00 2.91 -17.11
N SER A 401 10.84 2.32 -16.81
CA SER A 401 10.48 0.97 -17.27
C SER A 401 8.99 0.82 -17.54
N THR A 402 8.61 -0.24 -18.26
CA THR A 402 7.21 -0.54 -18.61
C THR A 402 6.92 -2.01 -18.43
N LEU A 403 5.79 -2.34 -17.81
CA LEU A 403 5.21 -3.68 -17.78
C LEU A 403 3.98 -3.70 -18.67
N LEU A 404 4.01 -4.49 -19.75
CA LEU A 404 2.85 -4.77 -20.60
C LEU A 404 2.07 -6.00 -20.11
N THR A 405 0.74 -5.88 -20.11
CA THR A 405 -0.19 -6.97 -19.82
C THR A 405 -1.28 -7.05 -20.90
N GLY A 406 -2.07 -8.12 -20.91
CA GLY A 406 -3.21 -8.26 -21.80
C GLY A 406 -2.92 -8.93 -23.14
N GLY A 407 -4.01 -9.27 -23.83
CA GLY A 407 -3.94 -10.19 -25.00
C GLY A 407 -3.18 -9.67 -26.23
N TRP A 408 -3.07 -8.36 -26.42
CA TRP A 408 -2.32 -7.78 -27.53
C TRP A 408 -0.80 -7.78 -27.29
N ALA A 409 -0.37 -7.82 -26.03
CA ALA A 409 1.06 -7.94 -25.69
C ALA A 409 1.70 -9.23 -26.19
N GLY A 410 0.90 -10.22 -26.59
CA GLY A 410 1.37 -11.45 -27.26
C GLY A 410 1.90 -11.26 -28.67
N MET A 411 1.53 -10.19 -29.39
CA MET A 411 2.00 -9.90 -30.75
C MET A 411 3.36 -9.18 -30.73
N GLU A 412 4.31 -9.70 -31.50
CA GLU A 412 5.66 -9.12 -31.59
C GLU A 412 5.65 -7.73 -32.22
N SER A 413 4.85 -7.52 -33.28
CA SER A 413 4.70 -6.21 -33.92
C SER A 413 4.18 -5.15 -32.95
N VAL A 414 3.28 -5.51 -32.02
CA VAL A 414 2.76 -4.62 -31.00
C VAL A 414 3.85 -4.27 -29.98
N ARG A 415 4.61 -5.27 -29.50
CA ARG A 415 5.73 -5.03 -28.57
C ARG A 415 6.79 -4.12 -29.19
N GLN A 416 7.21 -4.40 -30.43
CA GLN A 416 8.19 -3.57 -31.15
C GLN A 416 7.67 -2.14 -31.35
N ALA A 417 6.41 -1.98 -31.69
CA ALA A 417 5.81 -0.65 -31.82
C ALA A 417 5.87 0.10 -30.49
N ARG A 418 5.47 -0.53 -29.37
CA ARG A 418 5.44 0.11 -28.04
C ARG A 418 6.83 0.39 -27.48
N ALA A 419 7.84 -0.42 -27.79
CA ALA A 419 9.23 -0.17 -27.42
C ALA A 419 9.80 1.14 -28.02
N ASN A 420 9.18 1.69 -29.06
CA ASN A 420 9.57 3.00 -29.61
C ASN A 420 9.04 4.22 -28.85
N VAL A 421 8.11 4.03 -27.91
CA VAL A 421 7.43 5.15 -27.19
C VAL A 421 7.35 4.93 -25.68
N LEU A 422 7.64 3.74 -25.21
CA LEU A 422 7.62 3.38 -23.79
C LEU A 422 9.00 2.88 -23.35
N PRO A 423 9.52 3.25 -22.17
CA PRO A 423 10.86 2.87 -21.73
C PRO A 423 10.91 1.41 -21.26
N ASP A 424 12.03 0.74 -21.43
CA ASP A 424 12.41 -0.60 -20.93
C ASP A 424 11.24 -1.57 -20.72
N LEU A 425 10.80 -2.16 -21.87
CA LEU A 425 9.54 -2.88 -21.95
C LEU A 425 9.70 -4.34 -21.56
N THR A 426 8.92 -4.77 -20.57
CA THR A 426 8.75 -6.17 -20.16
C THR A 426 7.30 -6.62 -20.33
N VAL A 427 7.04 -7.92 -20.45
CA VAL A 427 5.70 -8.48 -20.64
C VAL A 427 5.35 -9.39 -19.48
N SER A 428 4.14 -9.23 -18.92
CA SER A 428 3.62 -10.13 -17.88
C SER A 428 3.47 -11.55 -18.42
N ARG A 429 3.82 -12.52 -17.60
CA ARG A 429 3.65 -13.95 -17.90
C ARG A 429 2.30 -14.50 -17.45
N ARG A 430 1.49 -13.71 -16.74
CA ARG A 430 0.17 -14.12 -16.23
C ARG A 430 -0.92 -13.87 -17.27
N SER A 431 -1.96 -14.69 -17.21
CA SER A 431 -3.10 -14.57 -18.11
C SER A 431 -4.27 -13.76 -17.52
N GLN A 432 -4.35 -13.64 -16.18
CA GLN A 432 -5.46 -13.05 -15.45
C GLN A 432 -4.97 -12.17 -14.27
N ASP A 433 -4.22 -11.12 -14.60
CA ASP A 433 -3.57 -10.26 -13.61
C ASP A 433 -4.55 -9.66 -12.58
N THR A 434 -5.77 -9.26 -12.98
CA THR A 434 -6.76 -8.66 -12.06
C THR A 434 -7.25 -9.65 -11.01
N ALA A 435 -7.74 -10.82 -11.43
CA ALA A 435 -8.25 -11.83 -10.50
C ALA A 435 -7.11 -12.34 -9.57
N TYR A 436 -5.89 -12.44 -10.11
CA TYR A 436 -4.71 -12.78 -9.31
C TYR A 436 -4.36 -11.69 -8.30
N GLY A 437 -4.35 -10.42 -8.70
CA GLY A 437 -4.12 -9.28 -7.80
C GLY A 437 -5.16 -9.21 -6.67
N ALA A 438 -6.42 -9.52 -6.97
CA ALA A 438 -7.46 -9.67 -5.95
C ALA A 438 -7.14 -10.84 -5.00
N ALA A 439 -6.70 -12.00 -5.49
CA ALA A 439 -6.28 -13.12 -4.66
C ALA A 439 -5.08 -12.78 -3.75
N VAL A 440 -4.12 -11.97 -4.24
CA VAL A 440 -3.01 -11.45 -3.43
C VAL A 440 -3.51 -10.57 -2.29
N LEU A 441 -4.51 -9.70 -2.55
CA LEU A 441 -5.12 -8.88 -1.49
C LEU A 441 -5.93 -9.73 -0.50
N ALA A 442 -6.59 -10.82 -0.96
CA ALA A 442 -7.23 -11.79 -0.07
C ALA A 442 -6.21 -12.51 0.82
N ALA A 443 -5.03 -12.88 0.29
CA ALA A 443 -3.96 -13.50 1.08
C ALA A 443 -3.47 -12.58 2.20
N ARG A 444 -3.35 -11.28 1.93
CA ARG A 444 -2.97 -10.29 2.96
C ARG A 444 -3.94 -10.25 4.14
N LEU A 445 -5.26 -10.44 3.90
CA LEU A 445 -6.21 -10.56 5.01
C LEU A 445 -5.90 -11.73 5.95
N LEU A 446 -5.45 -12.87 5.41
CA LEU A 446 -5.09 -14.03 6.20
C LEU A 446 -3.82 -13.78 7.01
N ASP A 447 -2.87 -13.08 6.40
CA ASP A 447 -1.67 -12.64 7.06
C ASP A 447 -2.01 -11.64 8.17
N ASP A 448 -2.89 -10.68 7.92
CA ASP A 448 -3.38 -9.72 8.92
C ASP A 448 -4.22 -10.39 9.99
N ALA A 449 -5.01 -11.42 9.66
CA ALA A 449 -5.81 -12.19 10.62
C ALA A 449 -4.95 -13.12 11.48
N ALA A 450 -3.91 -13.76 10.91
CA ALA A 450 -2.93 -14.55 11.65
C ALA A 450 -2.05 -13.67 12.56
N ARG A 451 -1.94 -12.38 12.23
CA ARG A 451 -1.20 -11.34 12.95
C ARG A 451 -2.05 -10.58 13.96
N ARG A 452 -3.39 -10.83 14.03
CA ARG A 452 -4.24 -10.17 15.04
C ARG A 452 -3.93 -10.76 16.43
N PRO A 453 -3.39 -9.96 17.36
CA PRO A 453 -3.36 -10.31 18.77
C PRO A 453 -4.81 -10.50 19.25
N GLY A 454 -5.02 -11.34 20.27
CA GLY A 454 -6.35 -11.64 20.81
C GLY A 454 -7.16 -10.37 21.15
N PRO A 455 -8.48 -10.46 21.28
CA PRO A 455 -9.45 -9.35 21.26
C PRO A 455 -9.19 -8.18 22.23
N ASN A 456 -8.30 -8.34 23.19
CA ASN A 456 -7.93 -7.29 24.14
C ASN A 456 -6.77 -6.40 23.65
N HIS A 457 -5.97 -6.82 22.67
CA HIS A 457 -4.83 -6.04 22.14
C HIS A 457 -5.26 -5.10 21.01
N ALA A 458 -6.13 -5.55 20.11
CA ALA A 458 -6.63 -4.76 18.98
C ALA A 458 -7.37 -3.48 19.42
N ARG A 459 -8.18 -3.56 20.48
CA ARG A 459 -8.94 -2.40 20.99
C ARG A 459 -8.07 -1.28 21.59
N ARG A 460 -6.85 -1.63 22.06
CA ARG A 460 -5.90 -0.66 22.64
C ARG A 460 -5.04 0.02 21.59
N GLN A 461 -4.61 -0.71 20.56
CA GLN A 461 -3.84 -0.13 19.44
C GLN A 461 -4.70 0.81 18.59
N GLU A 462 -5.97 0.51 18.33
CA GLU A 462 -6.89 1.38 17.58
C GLU A 462 -7.07 2.75 18.22
N THR A 463 -7.13 2.84 19.56
CA THR A 463 -7.30 4.12 20.27
C THR A 463 -6.06 5.01 20.12
N THR A 464 -4.85 4.45 20.24
CA THR A 464 -3.59 5.20 20.15
C THR A 464 -3.23 5.57 18.70
N MET A 465 -3.51 4.69 17.74
CA MET A 465 -3.29 4.97 16.32
C MET A 465 -4.18 6.11 15.79
N ASN A 466 -5.36 6.32 16.37
CA ASN A 466 -6.23 7.45 16.01
C ASN A 466 -5.70 8.81 16.48
N GLU A 467 -4.78 8.85 17.45
CA GLU A 467 -4.15 10.07 17.94
C GLU A 467 -2.89 10.46 17.16
N LEU A 468 -2.33 9.55 16.34
CA LEU A 468 -1.18 9.84 15.51
C LEU A 468 -1.58 10.65 14.26
N SER A 469 -0.78 11.62 13.89
CA SER A 469 -0.86 12.28 12.57
C SER A 469 -0.53 11.29 11.45
N THR A 470 -0.85 11.62 10.21
CA THR A 470 -0.55 10.76 9.05
C THR A 470 0.95 10.45 8.92
N LEU A 471 1.81 11.43 9.18
CA LEU A 471 3.28 11.23 9.11
C LEU A 471 3.77 10.37 10.27
N GLU A 472 3.24 10.56 11.48
CA GLU A 472 3.58 9.72 12.62
C GLU A 472 3.11 8.27 12.43
N ARG A 473 1.93 8.04 11.83
CA ARG A 473 1.48 6.69 11.44
C ARG A 473 2.41 6.03 10.44
N ARG A 474 2.91 6.80 9.45
CA ARG A 474 3.91 6.30 8.51
C ARG A 474 5.20 5.90 9.24
N GLY A 475 5.70 6.76 10.13
CA GLY A 475 6.88 6.45 10.96
C GLY A 475 6.66 5.20 11.83
N MET A 476 5.48 5.05 12.44
CA MET A 476 5.13 3.87 13.23
C MET A 476 5.12 2.60 12.38
N ALA A 477 4.51 2.64 11.20
CA ALA A 477 4.48 1.50 10.29
C ALA A 477 5.89 1.11 9.79
N ALA A 478 6.76 2.09 9.57
CA ALA A 478 8.12 1.87 9.07
C ALA A 478 9.05 1.15 10.07
N ILE A 479 8.81 1.30 11.38
CA ILE A 479 9.62 0.65 12.42
C ILE A 479 9.08 -0.72 12.86
N CYS A 480 8.01 -1.20 12.22
CA CYS A 480 7.36 -2.45 12.58
C CYS A 480 7.66 -3.56 11.58
N THR A 481 7.67 -4.80 12.07
CA THR A 481 7.65 -6.01 11.23
C THR A 481 6.35 -6.05 10.42
N PRO A 482 6.27 -6.88 9.39
CA PRO A 482 5.00 -7.12 8.69
C PRO A 482 3.85 -7.59 9.60
N ALA A 483 4.16 -8.17 10.78
CA ALA A 483 3.18 -8.53 11.81
C ALA A 483 2.70 -7.34 12.66
N GLY A 484 3.23 -6.13 12.43
CA GLY A 484 2.85 -4.92 13.16
C GLY A 484 3.57 -4.72 14.50
N ASN A 485 4.60 -5.51 14.81
CA ASN A 485 5.38 -5.39 16.03
C ASN A 485 6.66 -4.59 15.78
N MET A 486 7.04 -3.71 16.71
CA MET A 486 8.27 -2.92 16.60
C MET A 486 9.52 -3.81 16.65
N LEU A 487 10.40 -3.64 15.66
CA LEU A 487 11.71 -4.30 15.64
C LEU A 487 12.77 -3.33 15.13
N ILE A 488 13.63 -2.86 16.02
CA ILE A 488 14.68 -1.88 15.70
C ILE A 488 16.03 -2.41 16.12
N VAL A 489 17.00 -2.40 15.20
CA VAL A 489 18.41 -2.61 15.54
C VAL A 489 18.97 -1.29 16.07
N ALA A 490 19.39 -1.25 17.34
CA ALA A 490 19.91 -0.05 17.99
C ALA A 490 21.44 0.01 17.93
N ALA A 491 21.97 1.01 17.24
CA ALA A 491 23.40 1.28 17.06
C ALA A 491 23.78 2.75 17.31
N ASP A 492 22.96 3.46 18.12
CA ASP A 492 23.16 4.86 18.49
C ASP A 492 24.27 5.07 19.55
N GLN A 493 24.74 4.00 20.20
CA GLN A 493 25.82 4.09 21.23
C GLN A 493 27.11 4.55 20.60
N ARG A 494 27.80 5.47 21.26
CA ARG A 494 29.15 5.95 20.89
C ARG A 494 30.22 5.36 21.83
N ASN A 495 30.33 5.86 23.04
CA ASN A 495 31.31 5.35 24.03
C ASN A 495 31.03 3.88 24.42
N GLY A 496 29.74 3.50 24.54
CA GLY A 496 29.35 2.13 24.83
C GLY A 496 29.71 1.13 23.72
N MET A 497 29.74 1.58 22.44
CA MET A 497 30.20 0.76 21.32
C MET A 497 31.73 0.65 21.30
N LYS A 498 32.48 1.74 21.50
CA LYS A 498 33.95 1.70 21.64
C LYS A 498 34.38 0.74 22.74
N ALA A 499 33.66 0.66 23.86
CA ALA A 499 33.98 -0.22 24.97
C ALA A 499 33.87 -1.73 24.66
N VAL A 500 33.11 -2.11 23.61
CA VAL A 500 32.97 -3.50 23.19
C VAL A 500 33.74 -3.84 21.91
N MET A 501 34.33 -2.85 21.24
CA MET A 501 35.27 -3.06 20.15
C MET A 501 36.63 -3.51 20.73
N HIS A 502 37.16 -4.62 20.24
CA HIS A 502 38.38 -5.24 20.74
C HIS A 502 39.60 -4.62 20.07
N SER A 503 40.05 -3.46 20.56
CA SER A 503 41.34 -2.87 20.16
C SER A 503 42.46 -3.42 21.04
N PRO A 504 43.64 -3.79 20.49
CA PRO A 504 44.84 -4.19 21.28
C PRO A 504 45.27 -3.11 22.26
N ASP A 505 45.05 -1.85 21.93
CA ASP A 505 45.47 -0.68 22.70
C ASP A 505 44.37 -0.17 23.67
N GLY A 506 43.28 -0.88 23.78
CA GLY A 506 42.12 -0.56 24.65
C GLY A 506 41.08 0.35 24.01
N PRO A 507 39.93 0.55 24.67
CA PRO A 507 38.76 1.29 24.09
C PRO A 507 39.05 2.76 23.78
N GLY A 508 39.97 3.38 24.49
CA GLY A 508 40.35 4.79 24.29
C GLY A 508 41.18 5.03 23.02
N ALA A 509 41.73 3.99 22.42
CA ALA A 509 42.48 4.07 21.17
C ALA A 509 41.63 4.09 19.91
N ILE A 510 40.30 3.79 20.04
CA ILE A 510 39.37 3.72 18.88
C ILE A 510 39.02 5.14 18.42
N SER A 511 39.43 5.48 17.22
CA SER A 511 39.14 6.75 16.56
C SER A 511 37.65 6.89 16.20
N THR A 512 37.22 8.11 15.88
CA THR A 512 35.87 8.37 15.37
C THR A 512 35.66 7.70 14.01
N GLY A 513 36.68 7.67 13.12
CA GLY A 513 36.60 7.00 11.83
C GLY A 513 36.41 5.49 11.97
N GLU A 514 37.22 4.81 12.80
CA GLU A 514 37.05 3.36 13.04
C GLU A 514 35.69 3.02 13.64
N LEU A 515 35.13 3.90 14.47
CA LEU A 515 33.77 3.73 14.98
C LEU A 515 32.69 3.94 13.88
N ALA A 516 32.89 4.91 12.98
CA ALA A 516 32.02 5.16 11.85
C ALA A 516 32.04 3.98 10.87
N ASP A 517 33.22 3.45 10.53
CA ASP A 517 33.37 2.23 9.71
C ASP A 517 32.69 1.02 10.33
N ALA A 518 32.79 0.85 11.66
CA ALA A 518 32.10 -0.25 12.34
C ALA A 518 30.56 -0.09 12.31
N LYS A 519 30.06 1.13 12.37
CA LYS A 519 28.65 1.43 12.26
C LYS A 519 28.13 1.25 10.82
N ASP A 520 28.90 1.65 9.81
CA ASP A 520 28.58 1.41 8.41
C ASP A 520 28.47 -0.09 8.11
N ASP A 521 29.42 -0.89 8.56
CA ASP A 521 29.35 -2.35 8.43
C ASP A 521 28.14 -2.93 9.17
N LEU A 522 27.79 -2.42 10.35
CA LEU A 522 26.64 -2.85 11.10
C LEU A 522 25.34 -2.52 10.36
N VAL A 523 25.23 -1.36 9.72
CA VAL A 523 24.09 -1.03 8.84
C VAL A 523 24.04 -2.00 7.67
N ARG A 524 25.16 -2.19 6.97
CA ARG A 524 25.28 -3.00 5.75
C ARG A 524 24.93 -4.47 5.95
N TYR A 525 25.43 -5.08 7.00
CA TYR A 525 25.37 -6.53 7.22
C TYR A 525 24.36 -6.98 8.28
N LEU A 526 23.76 -6.05 9.02
CA LEU A 526 22.74 -6.36 10.02
C LEU A 526 21.52 -5.43 9.94
N GLY A 527 21.73 -4.12 9.99
CA GLY A 527 20.64 -3.14 10.10
C GLY A 527 19.67 -3.21 8.92
N ASN A 528 20.18 -3.38 7.71
CA ASN A 528 19.37 -3.49 6.47
C ASN A 528 18.50 -4.77 6.39
N HIS A 529 18.62 -5.67 7.35
CA HIS A 529 17.77 -6.86 7.49
C HIS A 529 16.66 -6.71 8.55
N ALA A 530 16.56 -5.53 9.17
CA ALA A 530 15.50 -5.18 10.11
C ALA A 530 14.56 -4.13 9.49
N PRO A 531 13.31 -3.98 9.97
CA PRO A 531 12.44 -2.89 9.57
C PRO A 531 13.06 -1.51 9.78
N ALA A 532 13.83 -1.34 10.87
CA ALA A 532 14.46 -0.06 11.19
C ALA A 532 15.80 -0.22 11.91
N ILE A 533 16.64 0.80 11.75
CA ILE A 533 17.88 0.95 12.49
C ILE A 533 17.92 2.32 13.21
N LEU A 534 18.37 2.31 14.47
CA LEU A 534 18.58 3.51 15.28
C LEU A 534 20.05 3.89 15.28
N LEU A 535 20.36 5.08 14.75
CA LEU A 535 21.73 5.60 14.59
C LEU A 535 21.90 6.95 15.31
N ASP A 536 23.15 7.26 15.66
CA ASP A 536 23.51 8.59 16.17
C ASP A 536 23.86 9.55 15.02
N PRO A 537 23.54 10.86 15.17
CA PRO A 537 23.76 11.85 14.11
C PRO A 537 25.20 12.36 14.02
N GLU A 538 26.07 12.07 15.01
CA GLU A 538 27.41 12.65 15.08
C GLU A 538 28.48 11.79 14.39
N VAL A 539 28.37 10.46 14.48
CA VAL A 539 29.37 9.52 13.99
C VAL A 539 28.87 8.65 12.87
N ALA A 540 27.65 8.04 13.04
CA ALA A 540 27.12 7.09 12.08
C ALA A 540 26.57 7.77 10.82
N LEU A 541 25.68 8.75 10.99
CA LEU A 541 24.91 9.28 9.86
C LEU A 541 25.72 9.96 8.77
N PRO A 542 26.77 10.78 9.02
CA PRO A 542 27.54 11.37 7.95
C PRO A 542 28.05 10.32 6.96
N GLN A 543 28.70 9.27 7.47
CA GLN A 543 29.28 8.22 6.63
C GLN A 543 28.20 7.33 5.99
N VAL A 544 27.21 6.88 6.73
CA VAL A 544 26.13 6.01 6.23
C VAL A 544 25.32 6.68 5.11
N ILE A 545 25.11 8.00 5.20
CA ILE A 545 24.43 8.78 4.16
C ILE A 545 25.35 8.97 2.94
N ASP A 546 26.59 9.39 3.15
CA ASP A 546 27.54 9.68 2.07
C ASP A 546 27.86 8.42 1.26
N ASP A 547 28.01 7.26 1.92
CA ASP A 547 28.30 5.98 1.28
C ASP A 547 27.04 5.27 0.74
N GLY A 548 25.85 5.80 1.03
CA GLY A 548 24.58 5.22 0.59
C GLY A 548 24.34 3.81 1.13
N THR A 549 24.83 3.52 2.34
CA THR A 549 24.82 2.17 2.93
C THR A 549 23.43 1.75 3.38
N LEU A 550 22.62 2.70 3.86
CA LEU A 550 21.24 2.42 4.29
C LEU A 550 20.34 2.14 3.08
N THR A 551 19.65 0.99 3.08
CA THR A 551 18.70 0.65 2.02
C THR A 551 17.38 1.40 2.19
N ARG A 552 16.65 1.56 1.10
CA ARG A 552 15.33 2.26 1.10
C ARG A 552 14.25 1.53 1.90
N ASP A 553 14.42 0.23 2.11
CA ASP A 553 13.44 -0.63 2.80
C ASP A 553 13.66 -0.64 4.32
N THR A 554 14.72 -0.01 4.81
CA THR A 554 15.07 0.09 6.23
C THR A 554 14.82 1.51 6.71
N ALA A 555 13.91 1.69 7.68
CA ALA A 555 13.63 2.99 8.26
C ALA A 555 14.79 3.51 9.12
N LEU A 556 15.04 4.82 9.03
CA LEU A 556 16.03 5.50 9.83
C LEU A 556 15.41 6.08 11.10
N VAL A 557 15.84 5.59 12.27
CA VAL A 557 15.56 6.21 13.56
C VAL A 557 16.79 7.00 13.99
N VAL A 558 16.62 8.28 14.31
CA VAL A 558 17.73 9.16 14.70
C VAL A 558 17.71 9.42 16.21
N GLY A 559 18.80 9.08 16.90
CA GLY A 559 18.98 9.39 18.32
C GLY A 559 19.32 10.86 18.52
N MET A 560 18.53 11.56 19.34
CA MET A 560 18.74 12.99 19.63
C MET A 560 19.53 13.24 20.91
N ASP A 561 19.73 12.20 21.74
CA ASP A 561 20.41 12.31 23.03
C ASP A 561 21.94 12.34 22.89
N ALA A 562 22.58 13.26 23.59
CA ALA A 562 24.02 13.30 23.75
C ALA A 562 24.53 12.24 24.75
N SER A 563 25.76 11.85 24.64
CA SER A 563 26.37 10.91 25.60
C SER A 563 26.44 11.51 27.00
N GLY A 564 26.07 10.71 28.02
CA GLY A 564 26.08 11.10 29.42
C GLY A 564 24.87 11.95 29.84
N PHE A 565 24.95 12.49 31.06
CA PHE A 565 23.86 13.27 31.68
C PHE A 565 24.45 14.45 32.46
N GLU A 566 23.58 15.42 32.74
CA GLU A 566 23.80 16.48 33.73
C GLU A 566 23.30 16.00 35.09
N SER A 567 24.05 16.24 36.19
CA SER A 567 23.56 15.97 37.52
C SER A 567 23.23 17.26 38.24
N VAL A 568 21.97 17.39 38.72
CA VAL A 568 21.48 18.53 39.48
C VAL A 568 20.70 18.00 40.69
N ASP A 569 21.11 18.39 41.89
CA ASP A 569 20.52 17.98 43.17
C ASP A 569 20.34 16.46 43.32
N GLY A 570 21.31 15.69 42.82
CA GLY A 570 21.32 14.21 42.83
C GLY A 570 20.44 13.56 41.75
N LEU A 571 19.78 14.34 40.89
CA LEU A 571 18.96 13.87 39.79
C LEU A 571 19.71 13.99 38.46
N GLN A 572 19.47 13.03 37.55
CA GLN A 572 20.10 12.96 36.24
C GLN A 572 19.20 13.55 35.16
N TYR A 573 19.77 14.40 34.30
CA TYR A 573 19.08 15.02 33.17
C TYR A 573 19.81 14.73 31.87
N THR A 574 19.10 14.25 30.86
CA THR A 574 19.65 13.98 29.55
C THR A 574 19.90 15.28 28.78
N ARG A 575 20.92 15.32 27.95
CA ARG A 575 21.23 16.46 27.09
C ARG A 575 20.94 16.10 25.64
N LEU A 576 20.47 17.06 24.86
CA LEU A 576 20.38 16.93 23.40
C LEU A 576 21.77 17.04 22.77
N VAL A 577 21.98 16.34 21.65
CA VAL A 577 23.15 16.56 20.80
C VAL A 577 23.09 18.00 20.28
N PRO A 578 24.15 18.79 20.42
CA PRO A 578 24.18 20.18 19.98
C PRO A 578 23.82 20.32 18.49
N GLY A 579 22.87 21.20 18.16
CA GLY A 579 22.42 21.44 16.81
C GLY A 579 21.43 20.41 16.24
N VAL A 580 21.10 19.36 16.98
CA VAL A 580 20.10 18.37 16.56
C VAL A 580 18.73 18.77 17.09
N THR A 581 17.84 19.05 16.17
CA THR A 581 16.41 19.41 16.41
C THR A 581 15.52 18.42 15.66
N PRO A 582 14.20 18.36 15.93
CA PRO A 582 13.29 17.56 15.12
C PRO A 582 13.40 17.86 13.60
N ARG A 583 13.58 19.14 13.25
CA ARG A 583 13.82 19.56 11.86
C ARG A 583 15.11 18.96 11.31
N THR A 584 16.21 19.00 12.05
CA THR A 584 17.47 18.38 11.65
C THR A 584 17.33 16.87 11.39
N VAL A 585 16.55 16.16 12.24
CA VAL A 585 16.27 14.74 12.04
C VAL A 585 15.57 14.50 10.69
N ARG A 586 14.59 15.32 10.34
CA ARG A 586 13.93 15.23 9.02
C ARG A 586 14.86 15.56 7.86
N ASP A 587 15.67 16.61 8.01
CA ASP A 587 16.61 17.05 6.97
C ASP A 587 17.69 15.97 6.69
N LEU A 588 18.01 15.13 7.70
CA LEU A 588 18.86 13.94 7.57
C LEU A 588 18.13 12.72 6.98
N GLY A 589 16.85 12.83 6.63
CA GLY A 589 16.06 11.71 6.12
C GLY A 589 15.54 10.76 7.18
N GLY A 590 15.51 11.16 8.47
CA GLY A 590 14.99 10.34 9.56
C GLY A 590 13.47 10.15 9.47
N ASP A 591 13.02 8.90 9.54
CA ASP A 591 11.60 8.53 9.59
C ASP A 591 11.01 8.71 10.98
N VAL A 592 11.83 8.49 12.03
CA VAL A 592 11.43 8.52 13.43
C VAL A 592 12.57 9.11 14.27
N ALA A 593 12.25 9.89 15.29
CA ALA A 593 13.19 10.38 16.28
C ALA A 593 13.21 9.49 17.53
N LYS A 594 14.31 9.46 18.25
CA LYS A 594 14.39 8.83 19.58
C LYS A 594 15.09 9.74 20.55
N MET A 595 14.57 9.86 21.76
CA MET A 595 15.22 10.56 22.87
C MET A 595 15.20 9.72 24.14
N LEU A 596 16.36 9.63 24.80
CA LEU A 596 16.52 9.01 26.11
C LEU A 596 16.28 10.03 27.20
N TRP A 597 15.53 9.67 28.23
CA TRP A 597 15.47 10.39 29.51
C TRP A 597 15.84 9.51 30.69
N TYR A 598 16.70 10.03 31.57
CA TYR A 598 16.89 9.48 32.91
C TYR A 598 15.78 9.98 33.81
N VAL A 599 15.02 9.07 34.45
CA VAL A 599 13.83 9.40 35.23
C VAL A 599 13.79 8.70 36.57
N ARG A 600 13.46 9.46 37.61
CA ARG A 600 13.09 8.95 38.94
C ARG A 600 11.65 9.39 39.22
N PRO A 601 10.65 8.62 38.80
CA PRO A 601 9.24 9.04 38.89
C PRO A 601 8.77 9.27 40.34
N ASP A 602 9.41 8.61 41.30
CA ASP A 602 9.20 8.83 42.72
C ASP A 602 9.73 10.21 43.26
N ARG A 603 10.56 10.89 42.46
CA ARG A 603 11.15 12.21 42.73
C ARG A 603 10.75 13.28 41.71
N GLN A 604 10.41 12.87 40.52
CA GLN A 604 10.16 13.72 39.34
C GLN A 604 8.74 13.47 38.84
N GLY A 605 7.76 14.15 39.40
CA GLY A 605 6.35 14.06 39.01
C GLY A 605 6.00 14.88 37.75
N PRO A 606 4.70 14.97 37.38
CA PRO A 606 4.21 15.67 36.17
C PRO A 606 4.57 17.17 36.09
N GLY A 607 4.90 17.85 37.16
CA GLY A 607 5.34 19.25 37.20
C GLY A 607 6.86 19.42 37.28
N SER A 608 7.64 18.38 37.07
CA SER A 608 9.10 18.43 37.14
C SER A 608 9.73 18.90 35.82
N ARG A 609 10.99 19.38 35.90
CA ARG A 609 11.80 19.78 34.74
C ARG A 609 11.82 18.69 33.67
N VAL A 610 12.01 17.39 34.01
CA VAL A 610 12.05 16.31 33.06
C VAL A 610 10.72 16.11 32.32
N ALA A 611 9.59 16.32 33.01
CA ALA A 611 8.27 16.22 32.38
C ALA A 611 8.01 17.41 31.43
N ASP A 612 8.49 18.61 31.75
CA ASP A 612 8.43 19.76 30.86
C ASP A 612 9.27 19.56 29.61
N GLU A 613 10.53 19.11 29.77
CA GLU A 613 11.43 18.77 28.65
C GLU A 613 10.82 17.69 27.72
N MET A 614 10.15 16.68 28.29
CA MET A 614 9.45 15.66 27.48
C MET A 614 8.29 16.28 26.67
N ARG A 615 7.42 17.07 27.30
CA ARG A 615 6.30 17.72 26.62
C ARG A 615 6.75 18.63 25.48
N ASP A 616 7.77 19.44 25.75
CA ASP A 616 8.31 20.39 24.78
C ASP A 616 8.88 19.67 23.56
N LEU A 617 9.67 18.60 23.75
CA LEU A 617 10.26 17.84 22.63
C LEU A 617 9.22 17.00 21.88
N ILE A 618 8.26 16.38 22.59
CA ILE A 618 7.13 15.67 21.96
C ILE A 618 6.33 16.64 21.10
N GLY A 619 6.02 17.84 21.62
CA GLY A 619 5.32 18.88 20.87
C GLY A 619 6.10 19.37 19.66
N ALA A 620 7.42 19.57 19.79
CA ALA A 620 8.28 19.98 18.67
C ALA A 620 8.38 18.89 17.57
N CYS A 621 8.48 17.62 17.95
CA CYS A 621 8.44 16.51 17.00
C CYS A 621 7.10 16.43 16.27
N ALA A 622 5.98 16.58 16.99
CA ALA A 622 4.64 16.56 16.39
C ALA A 622 4.44 17.72 15.40
N GLN A 623 4.98 18.92 15.67
CA GLN A 623 4.93 20.06 14.72
C GLN A 623 5.66 19.76 13.41
N GLU A 624 6.72 18.97 13.46
CA GLU A 624 7.47 18.50 12.27
C GLU A 624 6.86 17.21 11.67
N GLY A 625 5.76 16.67 12.23
CA GLY A 625 5.15 15.41 11.81
C GLY A 625 6.05 14.19 12.05
N LEU A 626 6.94 14.27 13.02
CA LEU A 626 7.94 13.24 13.33
C LEU A 626 7.51 12.46 14.56
N LEU A 627 7.39 11.14 14.44
CA LEU A 627 7.13 10.26 15.58
C LEU A 627 8.36 10.26 16.51
N LEU A 628 8.13 10.41 17.82
CA LEU A 628 9.19 10.35 18.83
C LEU A 628 9.10 9.06 19.66
N ILE A 629 10.14 8.27 19.67
CA ILE A 629 10.33 7.16 20.61
C ILE A 629 10.89 7.75 21.92
N VAL A 630 10.13 7.62 22.98
CA VAL A 630 10.54 8.06 24.34
C VAL A 630 11.21 6.88 25.04
N GLU A 631 12.53 6.93 25.16
CA GLU A 631 13.30 5.95 25.92
C GLU A 631 13.45 6.39 27.37
N LEU A 632 13.13 5.52 28.32
CA LEU A 632 13.18 5.83 29.75
C LEU A 632 14.14 4.88 30.45
N LEU A 633 15.09 5.44 31.18
CA LEU A 633 15.96 4.71 32.08
C LEU A 633 15.83 5.24 33.50
N THR A 634 15.48 4.35 34.43
CA THR A 634 15.57 4.63 35.86
C THR A 634 17.00 4.37 36.34
N TYR A 635 17.38 5.00 37.41
CA TYR A 635 18.73 4.89 37.96
C TYR A 635 18.70 4.85 39.50
N ARG A 636 19.73 4.29 40.12
CA ARG A 636 19.90 4.23 41.56
C ARG A 636 20.33 5.62 42.09
N LEU A 637 19.73 6.11 43.16
CA LEU A 637 20.14 7.31 43.88
C LEU A 637 21.34 7.00 44.82
N ASP A 638 22.09 8.03 45.19
CA ASP A 638 23.24 7.91 46.06
C ASP A 638 22.90 7.42 47.48
N ASP A 639 21.71 7.70 47.95
CA ASP A 639 21.17 7.28 49.25
C ASP A 639 20.51 5.90 49.26
N GLU A 640 20.44 5.21 48.13
CA GLU A 640 19.87 3.87 48.00
C GLU A 640 20.93 2.77 47.94
N THR A 641 20.64 1.61 48.54
CA THR A 641 21.43 0.40 48.27
C THR A 641 21.03 -0.26 46.94
N PRO A 642 21.91 -1.10 46.33
CA PRO A 642 21.56 -1.85 45.14
C PRO A 642 20.32 -2.71 45.32
N GLU A 643 20.13 -3.30 46.49
CA GLU A 643 18.97 -4.17 46.81
C GLU A 643 17.67 -3.37 46.91
N GLN A 644 17.72 -2.16 47.50
CA GLN A 644 16.57 -1.24 47.56
C GLN A 644 16.15 -0.82 46.16
N TYR A 645 17.10 -0.43 45.31
CA TYR A 645 16.83 -0.08 43.93
C TYR A 645 16.27 -1.26 43.13
N ALA A 646 16.86 -2.47 43.27
CA ALA A 646 16.39 -3.67 42.58
C ALA A 646 14.94 -4.02 42.97
N ALA A 647 14.59 -3.86 44.25
CA ALA A 647 13.22 -4.08 44.73
C ALA A 647 12.22 -3.05 44.20
N ALA A 648 12.64 -1.79 44.04
CA ALA A 648 11.81 -0.69 43.53
C ALA A 648 11.72 -0.67 41.99
N PHE A 649 12.67 -1.28 41.29
CA PHE A 649 12.87 -1.16 39.85
C PHE A 649 11.61 -1.49 39.01
N PRO A 650 10.84 -2.57 39.25
CA PRO A 650 9.62 -2.86 38.49
C PRO A 650 8.59 -1.72 38.57
N THR A 651 8.38 -1.17 39.77
CA THR A 651 7.46 -0.06 40.02
C THR A 651 7.97 1.24 39.38
N LEU A 652 9.27 1.52 39.50
CA LEU A 652 9.86 2.71 38.88
C LEU A 652 9.71 2.69 37.34
N VAL A 653 9.83 1.54 36.68
CA VAL A 653 9.64 1.41 35.25
C VAL A 653 8.16 1.66 34.85
N ALA A 654 7.21 1.12 35.61
CA ALA A 654 5.79 1.35 35.37
C ALA A 654 5.39 2.81 35.59
N ASP A 655 5.88 3.43 36.67
CA ASP A 655 5.58 4.85 36.99
C ASP A 655 6.25 5.80 35.98
N ALA A 656 7.45 5.46 35.47
CA ALA A 656 8.10 6.20 34.41
C ALA A 656 7.30 6.14 33.11
N ALA A 657 6.74 4.99 32.76
CA ALA A 657 5.84 4.84 31.61
C ALA A 657 4.60 5.70 31.77
N ALA A 658 3.94 5.67 32.94
CA ALA A 658 2.77 6.52 33.25
C ALA A 658 3.09 8.02 33.13
N LEU A 659 4.26 8.45 33.63
CA LEU A 659 4.70 9.84 33.52
C LEU A 659 4.88 10.27 32.06
N ALA A 660 5.52 9.43 31.23
CA ALA A 660 5.73 9.75 29.82
C ALA A 660 4.40 9.79 29.04
N VAL A 661 3.47 8.88 29.33
CA VAL A 661 2.10 8.92 28.75
C VAL A 661 1.38 10.22 29.15
N ALA A 662 1.46 10.64 30.40
CA ALA A 662 0.90 11.92 30.87
C ALA A 662 1.58 13.13 30.21
N CYS A 663 2.80 13.00 29.68
CA CYS A 663 3.51 14.02 28.90
C CYS A 663 3.15 13.97 27.41
N GLY A 664 2.34 12.99 26.94
CA GLY A 664 1.91 12.86 25.54
C GLY A 664 2.78 11.92 24.70
N ALA A 665 3.58 11.04 25.33
CA ALA A 665 4.37 10.04 24.62
C ALA A 665 3.45 9.12 23.80
N LYS A 666 3.87 8.79 22.57
CA LYS A 666 3.13 7.95 21.62
C LYS A 666 3.80 6.60 21.36
N VAL A 667 5.07 6.45 21.69
CA VAL A 667 5.85 5.22 21.66
C VAL A 667 6.85 5.22 22.80
N LEU A 668 6.95 4.10 23.51
CA LEU A 668 7.88 3.94 24.63
C LEU A 668 8.95 2.89 24.33
N LYS A 669 10.19 3.14 24.80
CA LYS A 669 11.30 2.20 24.82
C LYS A 669 11.75 2.03 26.27
N LEU A 670 11.56 0.82 26.83
CA LEU A 670 11.69 0.56 28.26
C LEU A 670 12.63 -0.61 28.55
N PRO A 671 13.33 -0.64 29.69
CA PRO A 671 14.02 -1.84 30.13
C PRO A 671 13.01 -2.94 30.51
N TYR A 672 13.45 -4.20 30.43
CA TYR A 672 12.66 -5.33 30.93
C TYR A 672 12.43 -5.18 32.43
N PRO A 673 11.15 -5.16 32.91
CA PRO A 673 10.86 -4.81 34.28
C PRO A 673 11.05 -5.96 35.30
N GLY A 674 11.50 -7.15 34.85
CA GLY A 674 11.94 -8.23 35.72
C GLY A 674 11.03 -9.46 35.79
N SER A 675 9.73 -9.35 35.46
CA SER A 675 8.79 -10.48 35.49
C SER A 675 7.59 -10.26 34.58
N ALA A 676 6.78 -11.31 34.35
CA ALA A 676 5.53 -11.24 33.61
C ALA A 676 4.53 -10.27 34.26
N ASP A 677 4.37 -10.32 35.58
CA ASP A 677 3.48 -9.42 36.32
C ASP A 677 3.92 -7.94 36.19
N ALA A 678 5.23 -7.72 36.23
CA ALA A 678 5.80 -6.38 36.04
C ALA A 678 5.61 -5.88 34.61
N CYS A 679 5.71 -6.73 33.59
CA CYS A 679 5.38 -6.40 32.20
C CYS A 679 3.89 -6.03 32.05
N ALA A 680 3.00 -6.79 32.69
CA ALA A 680 1.57 -6.47 32.69
C ALA A 680 1.27 -5.13 33.41
N ALA A 681 2.00 -4.82 34.48
CA ALA A 681 1.90 -3.54 35.17
C ALA A 681 2.36 -2.35 34.27
N VAL A 682 3.47 -2.51 33.57
CA VAL A 682 3.94 -1.53 32.57
C VAL A 682 2.91 -1.34 31.45
N THR A 683 2.35 -2.43 30.90
CA THR A 683 1.31 -2.38 29.87
C THR A 683 0.06 -1.62 30.35
N LYS A 684 -0.31 -1.82 31.60
CA LYS A 684 -1.42 -1.08 32.23
C LYS A 684 -1.09 0.41 32.38
N ALA A 685 0.12 0.73 32.84
CA ALA A 685 0.59 2.11 33.03
C ALA A 685 0.76 2.87 31.71
N ALA A 686 1.07 2.16 30.63
CA ALA A 686 1.19 2.72 29.28
C ALA A 686 -0.15 3.11 28.63
N GLU A 687 -1.31 2.77 29.24
CA GLU A 687 -2.66 3.20 28.83
C GLU A 687 -2.97 3.01 27.32
N GLY A 688 -2.38 1.99 26.70
CA GLY A 688 -2.54 1.72 25.26
C GLY A 688 -1.40 2.27 24.38
N VAL A 689 -0.51 3.10 24.90
CA VAL A 689 0.68 3.53 24.19
C VAL A 689 1.59 2.31 23.96
N PRO A 690 2.00 2.02 22.69
CA PRO A 690 2.86 0.88 22.40
C PRO A 690 4.23 1.06 23.04
N TRP A 691 4.76 -0.04 23.63
CA TRP A 691 6.06 -0.03 24.24
C TRP A 691 6.93 -1.21 23.78
N ALA A 692 8.22 -0.98 23.59
CA ALA A 692 9.19 -1.97 23.20
C ALA A 692 10.26 -2.18 24.27
N VAL A 693 10.70 -3.45 24.42
CA VAL A 693 11.76 -3.80 25.37
C VAL A 693 13.13 -3.47 24.79
N LEU A 694 13.97 -2.81 25.56
CA LEU A 694 15.38 -2.59 25.23
C LEU A 694 16.27 -3.69 25.84
N SER A 695 17.38 -4.01 25.15
CA SER A 695 18.21 -5.17 25.51
C SER A 695 19.15 -4.97 26.73
N ALA A 696 19.34 -3.75 27.21
CA ALA A 696 20.22 -3.40 28.34
C ALA A 696 21.65 -4.04 28.30
N GLY A 697 22.03 -4.72 27.20
CA GLY A 697 23.32 -5.37 27.02
C GLY A 697 23.42 -6.78 27.63
N VAL A 698 22.33 -7.41 28.03
CA VAL A 698 22.28 -8.83 28.40
C VAL A 698 22.71 -9.72 27.21
N ASP A 699 22.99 -11.00 27.47
CA ASP A 699 23.26 -11.94 26.38
C ASP A 699 22.02 -12.20 25.54
N HIS A 700 22.22 -12.75 24.34
CA HIS A 700 21.15 -12.93 23.37
C HIS A 700 20.03 -13.88 23.86
N ALA A 701 20.38 -15.02 24.46
CA ALA A 701 19.41 -15.99 24.92
C ALA A 701 18.51 -15.41 26.03
N THR A 702 19.11 -14.75 27.01
CA THR A 702 18.38 -13.99 28.05
C THR A 702 17.46 -12.93 27.45
N PHE A 703 17.93 -12.22 26.40
CA PHE A 703 17.09 -11.20 25.76
C PHE A 703 15.88 -11.80 25.03
N ILE A 704 16.04 -12.94 24.35
CA ILE A 704 14.91 -13.65 23.72
C ILE A 704 13.86 -14.05 24.76
N GLU A 705 14.26 -14.59 25.92
CA GLU A 705 13.34 -14.93 27.02
C GLU A 705 12.60 -13.69 27.54
N GLN A 706 13.32 -12.56 27.74
CA GLN A 706 12.73 -11.29 28.17
C GLN A 706 11.73 -10.75 27.17
N VAL A 707 12.06 -10.75 25.88
CA VAL A 707 11.16 -10.29 24.80
C VAL A 707 9.93 -11.17 24.71
N THR A 708 10.09 -12.48 24.72
CA THR A 708 8.96 -13.43 24.70
C THR A 708 8.02 -13.19 25.88
N THR A 709 8.57 -13.03 27.09
CA THR A 709 7.78 -12.73 28.29
C THR A 709 7.07 -11.38 28.17
N ALA A 710 7.76 -10.34 27.69
CA ALA A 710 7.21 -9.01 27.61
C ALA A 710 6.11 -8.91 26.54
N VAL A 711 6.33 -9.48 25.34
CA VAL A 711 5.34 -9.50 24.25
C VAL A 711 4.08 -10.27 24.68
N THR A 712 4.24 -11.42 25.34
CA THR A 712 3.10 -12.18 25.90
C THR A 712 2.30 -11.36 26.91
N ASN A 713 2.92 -10.40 27.61
CA ASN A 713 2.30 -9.53 28.60
C ASN A 713 2.05 -8.08 28.13
N GLY A 714 2.01 -7.86 26.80
CA GLY A 714 1.50 -6.64 26.20
C GLY A 714 2.53 -5.65 25.68
N ALA A 715 3.83 -6.01 25.62
CA ALA A 715 4.80 -5.25 24.86
C ALA A 715 4.49 -5.35 23.36
N SER A 716 4.80 -4.29 22.61
CA SER A 716 4.55 -4.17 21.18
C SER A 716 5.81 -4.45 20.34
N GLY A 717 6.87 -4.99 20.93
CA GLY A 717 8.10 -5.34 20.22
C GLY A 717 9.38 -5.17 21.01
N ALA A 718 10.52 -5.10 20.30
CA ALA A 718 11.86 -4.99 20.87
C ALA A 718 12.76 -4.00 20.11
N MET A 719 13.67 -3.37 20.85
CA MET A 719 14.74 -2.51 20.32
C MET A 719 16.08 -3.05 20.80
N ALA A 720 16.73 -3.82 19.93
CA ALA A 720 17.89 -4.62 20.26
C ALA A 720 19.20 -3.95 19.86
N GLY A 721 20.09 -3.75 20.78
CA GLY A 721 21.42 -3.23 20.55
C GLY A 721 22.50 -4.29 20.78
N ARG A 722 23.28 -4.11 21.83
CA ARG A 722 24.45 -4.94 22.20
C ARG A 722 24.16 -6.44 22.32
N SER A 723 22.96 -6.85 22.66
CA SER A 723 22.56 -8.28 22.68
C SER A 723 22.71 -8.96 21.32
N LEU A 724 22.55 -8.22 20.22
CA LEU A 724 22.72 -8.74 18.87
C LEU A 724 24.18 -8.73 18.42
N TRP A 725 24.87 -7.60 18.58
CA TRP A 725 26.11 -7.31 17.86
C TRP A 725 27.37 -7.12 18.71
N LYS A 726 27.31 -7.08 20.05
CA LYS A 726 28.46 -6.74 20.92
C LYS A 726 29.69 -7.63 20.72
N ASP A 727 29.53 -8.88 20.35
CA ASP A 727 30.59 -9.87 20.10
C ASP A 727 30.87 -10.08 18.59
N SER A 728 30.36 -9.18 17.75
CA SER A 728 30.56 -9.20 16.30
C SER A 728 31.33 -7.98 15.76
N LEU A 729 31.75 -7.07 16.63
CA LEU A 729 32.49 -5.85 16.27
C LEU A 729 33.99 -6.06 16.32
N ALA A 730 34.54 -6.89 15.43
CA ALA A 730 35.96 -7.04 15.23
C ALA A 730 36.57 -5.77 14.58
N MET A 731 37.88 -5.54 14.79
CA MET A 731 38.56 -4.37 14.23
C MET A 731 38.71 -4.46 12.71
N SER A 732 39.02 -5.63 12.16
CA SER A 732 39.09 -5.79 10.70
C SER A 732 37.72 -5.82 10.07
N HIS A 733 37.58 -5.19 8.92
CA HIS A 733 36.33 -5.20 8.12
C HIS A 733 35.91 -6.64 7.75
N GLU A 734 36.85 -7.50 7.34
CA GLU A 734 36.58 -8.88 6.92
C GLU A 734 36.00 -9.74 8.06
N ASP A 735 36.66 -9.69 9.23
CA ASP A 735 36.18 -10.42 10.41
C ASP A 735 34.85 -9.87 10.91
N ARG A 736 34.68 -8.56 10.92
CA ARG A 736 33.44 -7.89 11.32
C ARG A 736 32.28 -8.28 10.40
N ARG A 737 32.50 -8.28 9.08
CA ARG A 737 31.52 -8.76 8.10
C ARG A 737 31.14 -10.20 8.38
N ALA A 738 32.08 -11.11 8.53
CA ALA A 738 31.83 -12.52 8.82
C ALA A 738 30.99 -12.69 10.10
N LEU A 739 31.40 -12.03 11.20
CA LEU A 739 30.70 -12.14 12.48
C LEU A 739 29.32 -11.52 12.47
N LEU A 740 29.12 -10.41 11.77
CA LEU A 740 27.78 -9.81 11.60
C LEU A 740 26.86 -10.72 10.80
N THR A 741 27.35 -11.33 9.71
CA THR A 741 26.58 -12.22 8.87
C THR A 741 26.29 -13.58 9.53
N ASP A 742 27.32 -14.20 10.12
CA ASP A 742 27.23 -15.59 10.58
C ASP A 742 26.71 -15.73 12.02
N ARG A 743 26.73 -14.63 12.80
CA ARG A 743 26.34 -14.62 14.20
C ARG A 743 25.22 -13.63 14.52
N ALA A 744 25.36 -12.35 14.15
CA ALA A 744 24.40 -11.32 14.52
C ALA A 744 23.11 -11.42 13.69
N LEU A 745 23.19 -11.72 12.41
CA LEU A 745 22.03 -11.85 11.53
C LEU A 745 21.10 -13.02 11.91
N PRO A 746 21.57 -14.25 12.20
CA PRO A 746 20.72 -15.29 12.77
C PRO A 746 20.04 -14.87 14.07
N ARG A 747 20.73 -14.18 14.97
CA ARG A 747 20.14 -13.64 16.21
C ARG A 747 19.03 -12.63 15.93
N LEU A 748 19.15 -11.81 14.89
CA LEU A 748 18.10 -10.88 14.48
C LEU A 748 16.85 -11.65 13.98
N HIS A 749 17.04 -12.75 13.25
CA HIS A 749 15.92 -13.58 12.81
C HIS A 749 15.22 -14.28 14.00
N GLU A 750 15.98 -14.80 14.96
CA GLU A 750 15.41 -15.36 16.20
C GLU A 750 14.64 -14.29 16.99
N LEU A 751 15.15 -13.08 17.06
CA LEU A 751 14.48 -11.97 17.72
C LEU A 751 13.18 -11.57 16.98
N ALA A 752 13.21 -11.52 15.65
CA ALA A 752 12.02 -11.25 14.85
C ALA A 752 10.92 -12.30 15.11
N ALA A 753 11.31 -13.58 15.17
CA ALA A 753 10.40 -14.66 15.50
C ALA A 753 9.81 -14.54 16.93
N ALA A 754 10.62 -14.16 17.91
CA ALA A 754 10.19 -13.94 19.30
C ALA A 754 9.24 -12.74 19.42
N VAL A 755 9.51 -11.66 18.69
CA VAL A 755 8.68 -10.45 18.64
C VAL A 755 7.34 -10.74 17.97
N ASP A 756 7.32 -11.55 16.91
CA ASP A 756 6.10 -11.88 16.17
C ASP A 756 5.35 -13.12 16.72
N GLY A 757 5.87 -13.76 17.77
CA GLY A 757 5.25 -14.93 18.39
C GLY A 757 5.26 -16.17 17.48
N THR A 758 6.21 -16.25 16.54
CA THR A 758 6.39 -17.36 15.61
C THR A 758 7.55 -18.27 16.07
N ALA A 759 7.53 -19.57 15.72
CA ALA A 759 8.70 -20.41 15.94
C ALA A 759 9.82 -19.97 15.00
N ALA A 760 11.05 -19.86 15.52
CA ALA A 760 12.23 -19.61 14.69
C ALA A 760 12.37 -20.76 13.67
N ALA A 761 12.46 -20.45 12.38
CA ALA A 761 12.58 -21.42 11.29
C ALA A 761 13.97 -22.06 11.25
#